data_b14350c9cf8c9059e13787d323a072ef
#
_entry.id   b14350c9cf8c9059e13787d323a072ef
#
_cell.length_a   1.000
_cell.length_b   1.000
_cell.length_c   1.000
_cell.angle_alpha   90.00
_cell.angle_beta   90.00
_cell.angle_gamma   90.00
#
_symmetry.space_group_name_H-M   'P 1'
#
loop_
_entity.id
_entity.type
_entity.pdbx_description
1 polymer ?
#
loop_
_entity_poly.entity_id
_entity_poly.type
_entity_poly.pdbx_seq_one_letter_code
_entity_poly.pdbx_strand_id
1 'polypeptide(L)'
;MFHPDKTKNKRFVCPIKQAIVMKKNLLLVLSFFCTLLVHAQTDDQAIAIQLVQKEKAAIGLSDADMNNFSVSNTYFDKTAGIRLVYLQQSFKDIPVYNQLLVLGFKNNQLVSKSGGFISSIAKRTNSVSGTPSISPEQAVYAALNDRKLNARNPLMVLKSEAGGKKIIFDHAGISRENITVDLMWVPIEEGRKVVLSWQVYIIPVSSDDYWLVRVNAIDKSIAGVSNLTVYCNWDDPAHSSNSDHVHSGKAPLKAAVSPSIFDFTTLQRTSELNNSPTLINSASYRVIPFPAESPNHPGGAAALKTDPWTLSPGNATSLKWHNNGTIDFNYTRGNNVWAQEDRNGNNGTGIPATSTTPDPLTFDFVPNFSVTPIQTTPVQNQQFNTTNLFYWNNIIHDLTYLYGFDEVAGNFQASNQGRGGLGNDYVFADAQDGGGTNNANFSTPPDGGNGRMQMYLWSGTPQKDGDVDNGIITHEFAHGISNRLTGGPAQSGCLGNAEQMGEGWSDYYGLMYTQDWANSTLNTGFNSPRGIGTYVVGQTATGLGIRSQRYCTNFSVNNKVYGTTISAQQHNRGEIWCATLWDMTWNIINQVGTINSNIFDANGTGGNVIALKLVTEGMKLQPCSPGFIDGRDAILQADQILYGGAHICAIREAFRKRGMGALASQGSSGSTTDQIPDYSLGSATLQLTQNVAQVPEGQNITYTNRITVGECGGISNFTLTDTLPNNVTYVSGGTYNSTNRVVSFPVTLGAGQTQDYIFTVQINNGAY
;
A
#
# COMPACT_ATOMS: atom_id res chain seq x y z
N MET A 1 -63.17 53.25 51.02
CA MET A 1 -63.65 51.88 50.81
C MET A 1 -62.74 51.18 49.84
N PHE A 2 -61.71 50.66 50.34
CA PHE A 2 -60.78 49.95 49.52
C PHE A 2 -60.01 48.89 50.29
N HIS A 3 -59.88 47.77 49.73
CA HIS A 3 -59.02 46.72 50.26
C HIS A 3 -58.04 46.32 49.22
N PRO A 4 -56.74 46.13 49.53
CA PRO A 4 -55.72 45.82 48.58
C PRO A 4 -55.46 44.33 48.44
N ASP A 5 -55.15 43.96 47.24
CA ASP A 5 -54.83 42.57 46.81
C ASP A 5 -53.36 42.21 47.05
N LYS A 6 -53.13 40.93 47.36
CA LYS A 6 -51.82 40.39 47.74
C LYS A 6 -51.02 39.90 46.52
N THR A 7 -49.92 40.50 46.25
CA THR A 7 -48.94 40.01 45.22
C THR A 7 -48.15 38.84 45.77
N LYS A 8 -48.19 37.71 45.05
CA LYS A 8 -47.35 36.54 45.28
C LYS A 8 -45.92 36.76 44.69
N ASN A 9 -44.92 36.68 45.56
CA ASN A 9 -43.49 36.59 45.17
C ASN A 9 -43.20 35.29 44.40
N LYS A 10 -42.88 35.37 43.10
CA LYS A 10 -42.22 34.30 42.35
C LYS A 10 -40.71 34.48 42.47
N ARG A 11 -40.06 33.56 43.15
CA ARG A 11 -38.57 33.46 43.13
C ARG A 11 -38.11 32.97 41.75
N PHE A 12 -37.32 33.79 41.05
CA PHE A 12 -36.55 33.35 39.91
C PHE A 12 -35.39 32.46 40.38
N VAL A 13 -35.39 31.19 39.96
CA VAL A 13 -34.23 30.29 40.16
C VAL A 13 -33.30 30.45 38.96
N CYS A 14 -32.05 30.78 39.25
CA CYS A 14 -30.99 31.08 38.29
C CYS A 14 -30.70 29.87 37.40
N PRO A 15 -30.57 29.99 36.03
CA PRO A 15 -30.36 28.87 35.12
C PRO A 15 -28.93 28.29 35.14
N ILE A 16 -28.02 28.80 35.97
CA ILE A 16 -26.62 28.39 36.03
C ILE A 16 -26.41 26.94 36.54
N LYS A 17 -27.32 26.44 37.40
CA LYS A 17 -27.18 25.06 37.91
C LYS A 17 -27.52 23.97 36.87
N GLN A 18 -28.36 24.22 35.89
CA GLN A 18 -28.67 23.26 34.83
C GLN A 18 -27.58 23.14 33.78
N ALA A 19 -26.89 24.24 33.48
CA ALA A 19 -25.75 24.23 32.54
C ALA A 19 -24.51 23.47 33.09
N ILE A 20 -24.31 23.48 34.43
CA ILE A 20 -23.20 22.77 35.07
C ILE A 20 -23.45 21.25 35.11
N VAL A 21 -24.70 20.82 35.29
CA VAL A 21 -25.08 19.40 35.29
C VAL A 21 -24.99 18.81 33.88
N MET A 22 -25.39 19.55 32.84
CA MET A 22 -25.25 19.11 31.46
C MET A 22 -23.78 19.01 31.02
N LYS A 23 -22.91 19.95 31.40
CA LYS A 23 -21.47 19.85 31.12
C LYS A 23 -20.79 18.69 31.85
N LYS A 24 -21.18 18.39 33.08
CA LYS A 24 -20.64 17.20 33.81
C LYS A 24 -21.13 15.89 33.19
N ASN A 25 -22.35 15.79 32.74
CA ASN A 25 -22.86 14.59 32.07
C ASN A 25 -22.24 14.41 30.68
N LEU A 26 -21.99 15.48 29.95
CA LEU A 26 -21.28 15.43 28.64
C LEU A 26 -19.83 15.02 28.80
N LEU A 27 -19.12 15.51 29.83
CA LEU A 27 -17.76 15.07 30.15
C LEU A 27 -17.71 13.61 30.61
N LEU A 28 -18.72 13.13 31.35
CA LEU A 28 -18.82 11.72 31.75
C LEU A 28 -19.12 10.80 30.55
N VAL A 29 -19.95 11.23 29.62
CA VAL A 29 -20.25 10.49 28.38
C VAL A 29 -19.02 10.48 27.47
N LEU A 30 -18.31 11.60 27.29
CA LEU A 30 -17.06 11.62 26.54
C LEU A 30 -15.96 10.76 27.19
N SER A 31 -15.82 10.79 28.54
CA SER A 31 -14.86 9.92 29.23
C SER A 31 -15.23 8.44 29.14
N PHE A 32 -16.52 8.12 29.11
CA PHE A 32 -17.00 6.75 28.94
C PHE A 32 -16.78 6.24 27.50
N PHE A 33 -16.97 7.09 26.49
CA PHE A 33 -16.63 6.75 25.09
C PHE A 33 -15.12 6.61 24.88
N CYS A 34 -14.29 7.48 25.45
CA CYS A 34 -12.83 7.32 25.41
C CYS A 34 -12.35 6.03 26.10
N THR A 35 -12.96 5.64 27.23
CA THR A 35 -12.62 4.39 27.90
C THR A 35 -13.08 3.16 27.10
N LEU A 36 -14.20 3.22 26.40
CA LEU A 36 -14.65 2.12 25.52
C LEU A 36 -13.74 1.92 24.31
N LEU A 37 -13.25 2.98 23.69
CA LEU A 37 -12.30 2.90 22.57
C LEU A 37 -10.92 2.34 23.00
N VAL A 38 -10.44 2.75 24.18
CA VAL A 38 -9.19 2.20 24.75
C VAL A 38 -9.36 0.72 25.13
N HIS A 39 -10.53 0.28 25.59
CA HIS A 39 -10.79 -1.12 25.90
C HIS A 39 -10.89 -1.99 24.64
N ALA A 40 -11.52 -1.50 23.56
CA ALA A 40 -11.64 -2.27 22.32
C ALA A 40 -10.25 -2.53 21.68
N GLN A 41 -9.36 -1.56 21.71
CA GLN A 41 -8.01 -1.71 21.15
C GLN A 41 -7.12 -2.61 22.02
N THR A 42 -7.31 -2.60 23.34
CA THR A 42 -6.60 -3.52 24.26
C THR A 42 -7.10 -4.96 24.09
N ASP A 43 -8.38 -5.17 23.80
CA ASP A 43 -8.93 -6.50 23.52
C ASP A 43 -8.38 -7.10 22.21
N ASP A 44 -8.31 -6.33 21.14
CA ASP A 44 -7.78 -6.78 19.85
C ASP A 44 -6.29 -7.17 19.93
N GLN A 45 -5.47 -6.41 20.64
CA GLN A 45 -4.07 -6.76 20.88
C GLN A 45 -3.92 -8.01 21.75
N ALA A 46 -4.75 -8.15 22.78
CA ALA A 46 -4.74 -9.34 23.64
C ALA A 46 -5.13 -10.60 22.85
N ILE A 47 -6.15 -10.50 21.99
CA ILE A 47 -6.55 -11.58 21.06
C ILE A 47 -5.40 -11.93 20.12
N ALA A 48 -4.73 -10.94 19.53
CA ALA A 48 -3.60 -11.17 18.63
C ALA A 48 -2.46 -11.92 19.34
N ILE A 49 -2.09 -11.50 20.54
CA ILE A 49 -1.05 -12.16 21.32
C ILE A 49 -1.41 -13.61 21.66
N GLN A 50 -2.68 -13.89 22.04
CA GLN A 50 -3.16 -15.25 22.31
C GLN A 50 -3.09 -16.14 21.05
N LEU A 51 -3.47 -15.62 19.87
CA LEU A 51 -3.37 -16.35 18.60
C LEU A 51 -1.91 -16.65 18.25
N VAL A 52 -1.02 -15.68 18.38
CA VAL A 52 0.42 -15.86 18.15
C VAL A 52 1.00 -16.90 19.12
N GLN A 53 0.64 -16.86 20.38
CA GLN A 53 1.11 -17.83 21.36
C GLN A 53 0.62 -19.25 21.07
N LYS A 54 -0.64 -19.40 20.66
CA LYS A 54 -1.23 -20.68 20.28
C LYS A 54 -0.54 -21.29 19.06
N GLU A 55 -0.29 -20.50 18.04
CA GLU A 55 0.27 -20.92 16.75
C GLU A 55 1.80 -20.73 16.65
N LYS A 56 2.48 -20.47 17.78
CA LYS A 56 3.92 -20.16 17.88
C LYS A 56 4.81 -21.09 17.06
N ALA A 57 4.57 -22.41 17.12
CA ALA A 57 5.35 -23.40 16.40
C ALA A 57 5.13 -23.31 14.88
N ALA A 58 3.89 -23.12 14.42
CA ALA A 58 3.56 -22.93 13.01
C ALA A 58 4.12 -21.62 12.46
N ILE A 59 4.12 -20.55 13.29
CA ILE A 59 4.76 -19.27 12.95
C ILE A 59 6.29 -19.41 12.92
N GLY A 60 6.87 -20.38 13.66
CA GLY A 60 8.31 -20.60 13.76
C GLY A 60 9.00 -19.66 14.73
N LEU A 61 8.30 -19.19 15.78
CA LEU A 61 8.87 -18.35 16.84
C LEU A 61 9.47 -19.22 17.95
N SER A 62 10.67 -18.83 18.42
CA SER A 62 11.30 -19.37 19.61
C SER A 62 10.73 -18.74 20.89
N ASP A 63 11.04 -19.31 22.06
CA ASP A 63 10.68 -18.69 23.35
C ASP A 63 11.34 -17.32 23.56
N ALA A 64 12.52 -17.13 22.99
CA ALA A 64 13.21 -15.85 23.03
C ALA A 64 12.49 -14.80 22.17
N ASP A 65 11.94 -15.20 21.02
CA ASP A 65 11.21 -14.28 20.13
C ASP A 65 9.91 -13.82 20.78
N MET A 66 9.25 -14.67 21.58
CA MET A 66 7.99 -14.33 22.27
C MET A 66 8.12 -13.14 23.25
N ASN A 67 9.35 -12.81 23.68
CA ASN A 67 9.63 -11.65 24.52
C ASN A 67 10.20 -10.46 23.74
N ASN A 68 10.32 -10.57 22.41
CA ASN A 68 11.04 -9.63 21.56
C ASN A 68 10.22 -9.18 20.35
N PHE A 69 8.92 -8.97 20.53
CA PHE A 69 8.07 -8.32 19.52
C PHE A 69 7.02 -7.42 20.20
N SER A 70 6.44 -6.56 19.39
CA SER A 70 5.20 -5.84 19.70
C SER A 70 4.19 -6.04 18.58
N VAL A 71 2.90 -5.97 18.89
CA VAL A 71 1.84 -5.92 17.88
C VAL A 71 1.78 -4.47 17.38
N SER A 72 2.29 -4.22 16.17
CA SER A 72 2.25 -2.88 15.57
C SER A 72 0.85 -2.51 15.08
N ASN A 73 0.12 -3.50 14.58
CA ASN A 73 -1.29 -3.35 14.21
C ASN A 73 -1.99 -4.72 14.20
N THR A 74 -3.31 -4.72 14.41
CA THR A 74 -4.17 -5.89 14.23
C THR A 74 -5.62 -5.43 14.01
N TYR A 75 -6.28 -6.08 13.06
CA TYR A 75 -7.70 -5.83 12.79
C TYR A 75 -8.36 -7.05 12.14
N PHE A 76 -9.69 -7.05 12.14
CA PHE A 76 -10.46 -8.03 11.38
C PHE A 76 -10.72 -7.49 9.98
N ASP A 77 -10.14 -8.12 8.98
CA ASP A 77 -10.39 -7.84 7.57
C ASP A 77 -11.72 -8.49 7.15
N LYS A 78 -12.71 -7.65 6.88
CA LYS A 78 -14.06 -8.08 6.51
C LYS A 78 -14.11 -8.68 5.10
N THR A 79 -13.22 -8.22 4.20
CA THR A 79 -13.15 -8.68 2.81
C THR A 79 -12.67 -10.11 2.73
N ALA A 80 -11.60 -10.43 3.44
CA ALA A 80 -11.00 -11.77 3.47
C ALA A 80 -11.58 -12.68 4.57
N GLY A 81 -12.30 -12.12 5.54
CA GLY A 81 -12.84 -12.86 6.69
C GLY A 81 -11.75 -13.42 7.60
N ILE A 82 -10.65 -12.70 7.74
CA ILE A 82 -9.49 -13.07 8.56
C ILE A 82 -9.12 -11.96 9.54
N ARG A 83 -8.46 -12.34 10.62
CA ARG A 83 -7.75 -11.36 11.47
C ARG A 83 -6.32 -11.23 10.98
N LEU A 84 -5.95 -10.02 10.60
CA LEU A 84 -4.57 -9.66 10.30
C LEU A 84 -3.86 -9.24 11.59
N VAL A 85 -2.61 -9.69 11.74
CA VAL A 85 -1.74 -9.35 12.87
C VAL A 85 -0.35 -9.03 12.33
N TYR A 86 0.09 -7.81 12.58
CA TYR A 86 1.41 -7.32 12.20
C TYR A 86 2.30 -7.30 13.45
N LEU A 87 3.30 -8.18 13.47
CA LEU A 87 4.25 -8.27 14.57
C LEU A 87 5.54 -7.56 14.21
N GLN A 88 5.84 -6.50 14.93
CA GLN A 88 7.10 -5.77 14.82
C GLN A 88 8.15 -6.42 15.73
N GLN A 89 9.25 -6.91 15.15
CA GLN A 89 10.37 -7.36 15.96
C GLN A 89 10.88 -6.23 16.85
N SER A 90 11.19 -6.54 18.10
CA SER A 90 11.83 -5.63 19.05
C SER A 90 13.02 -6.30 19.73
N PHE A 91 13.90 -5.49 20.27
CA PHE A 91 14.97 -5.95 21.16
C PHE A 91 15.16 -4.91 22.26
N LYS A 92 15.05 -5.32 23.51
CA LYS A 92 15.08 -4.42 24.70
C LYS A 92 14.01 -3.31 24.61
N ASP A 93 12.80 -3.67 24.21
CA ASP A 93 11.67 -2.75 24.00
C ASP A 93 11.95 -1.61 23.01
N ILE A 94 12.88 -1.85 22.07
CA ILE A 94 13.18 -0.94 20.96
C ILE A 94 12.86 -1.69 19.67
N PRO A 95 12.02 -1.12 18.78
CA PRO A 95 11.63 -1.78 17.54
C PRO A 95 12.80 -1.93 16.57
N VAL A 96 12.74 -2.94 15.69
CA VAL A 96 13.73 -3.20 14.64
C VAL A 96 13.15 -2.77 13.30
N TYR A 97 13.75 -1.80 12.64
CA TYR A 97 13.28 -1.21 11.40
C TYR A 97 12.98 -2.26 10.33
N ASN A 98 11.78 -2.20 9.74
CA ASN A 98 11.28 -3.07 8.67
C ASN A 98 11.35 -4.59 8.96
N GLN A 99 11.45 -5.00 10.23
CA GLN A 99 11.41 -6.41 10.61
C GLN A 99 10.03 -6.76 11.14
N LEU A 100 9.16 -7.20 10.22
CA LEU A 100 7.78 -7.55 10.51
C LEU A 100 7.48 -8.99 10.12
N LEU A 101 6.59 -9.62 10.89
CA LEU A 101 5.81 -10.79 10.50
C LEU A 101 4.37 -10.33 10.22
N VAL A 102 3.86 -10.67 9.07
CA VAL A 102 2.46 -10.47 8.68
C VAL A 102 1.75 -11.81 8.78
N LEU A 103 0.73 -11.88 9.63
CA LEU A 103 0.02 -13.11 9.95
C LEU A 103 -1.48 -12.95 9.67
N GLY A 104 -2.07 -13.94 9.02
CA GLY A 104 -3.52 -14.04 8.82
C GLY A 104 -4.10 -15.21 9.60
N PHE A 105 -5.17 -14.97 10.37
CA PHE A 105 -5.86 -16.00 11.13
C PHE A 105 -7.32 -16.12 10.69
N LYS A 106 -7.75 -17.32 10.33
CA LYS A 106 -9.15 -17.66 10.02
C LYS A 106 -9.65 -18.70 11.04
N ASN A 107 -10.75 -18.41 11.70
CA ASN A 107 -11.30 -19.29 12.74
C ASN A 107 -10.25 -19.67 13.82
N ASN A 108 -9.41 -18.70 14.23
CA ASN A 108 -8.32 -18.86 15.20
C ASN A 108 -7.21 -19.87 14.78
N GLN A 109 -7.07 -20.13 13.50
CA GLN A 109 -5.98 -20.92 12.92
C GLN A 109 -5.15 -20.05 11.98
N LEU A 110 -3.83 -20.24 11.96
CA LEU A 110 -2.93 -19.56 11.04
C LEU A 110 -3.22 -20.03 9.61
N VAL A 111 -3.56 -19.09 8.72
CA VAL A 111 -3.80 -19.36 7.29
C VAL A 111 -2.83 -18.65 6.38
N SER A 112 -2.12 -17.64 6.92
CA SER A 112 -1.13 -16.87 6.16
C SER A 112 0.01 -16.42 7.06
N LYS A 113 1.23 -16.48 6.51
CA LYS A 113 2.45 -15.98 7.15
C LYS A 113 3.40 -15.45 6.09
N SER A 114 3.87 -14.22 6.26
CA SER A 114 4.95 -13.65 5.46
C SER A 114 5.91 -12.82 6.33
N GLY A 115 7.10 -12.52 5.80
CA GLY A 115 8.15 -11.81 6.53
C GLY A 115 8.91 -12.69 7.52
N GLY A 116 9.71 -12.04 8.37
CA GLY A 116 10.57 -12.76 9.31
C GLY A 116 11.24 -11.86 10.34
N PHE A 117 11.86 -12.48 11.33
CA PHE A 117 12.67 -11.82 12.36
C PHE A 117 14.16 -12.12 12.16
N ILE A 118 15.00 -11.16 12.47
CA ILE A 118 16.44 -11.35 12.52
C ILE A 118 16.77 -12.27 13.69
N SER A 119 17.35 -13.42 13.40
CA SER A 119 17.78 -14.39 14.41
C SER A 119 18.99 -13.88 15.20
N SER A 120 19.04 -14.21 16.51
CA SER A 120 20.19 -13.90 17.39
C SER A 120 20.59 -12.42 17.37
N ILE A 121 19.61 -11.52 17.35
CA ILE A 121 19.83 -10.07 17.23
C ILE A 121 20.84 -9.53 18.25
N ALA A 122 20.85 -10.05 19.47
CA ALA A 122 21.79 -9.65 20.52
C ALA A 122 23.27 -9.78 20.13
N LYS A 123 23.61 -10.72 19.21
CA LYS A 123 24.98 -10.92 18.72
C LYS A 123 25.35 -10.00 17.56
N ARG A 124 24.39 -9.27 17.02
CA ARG A 124 24.54 -8.43 15.81
C ARG A 124 24.52 -6.94 16.11
N THR A 125 24.19 -6.55 17.38
CA THR A 125 24.01 -5.14 17.75
C THR A 125 25.33 -4.43 18.06
N ASN A 126 25.39 -3.13 17.73
CA ASN A 126 26.48 -2.23 18.06
C ASN A 126 26.41 -1.67 19.50
N SER A 127 25.33 -1.93 20.25
CA SER A 127 25.11 -1.49 21.63
C SER A 127 24.50 -2.60 22.46
N VAL A 128 25.27 -3.18 23.40
CA VAL A 128 24.77 -4.25 24.27
C VAL A 128 23.68 -3.75 25.24
N SER A 129 23.78 -2.49 25.69
CA SER A 129 22.80 -1.89 26.60
C SER A 129 21.49 -1.44 25.91
N GLY A 130 21.53 -1.09 24.62
CA GLY A 130 20.44 -0.39 23.95
C GLY A 130 20.33 1.09 24.37
N THR A 131 21.38 1.65 24.96
CA THR A 131 21.43 3.05 25.41
C THR A 131 22.14 3.88 24.35
N PRO A 132 21.53 4.98 23.86
CA PRO A 132 22.15 5.90 22.91
C PRO A 132 23.28 6.68 23.58
N SER A 133 24.38 6.95 22.84
CA SER A 133 25.49 7.81 23.25
C SER A 133 25.28 9.27 22.86
N ILE A 134 24.41 9.54 21.88
CA ILE A 134 24.05 10.89 21.44
C ILE A 134 22.60 11.20 21.81
N SER A 135 22.31 12.48 22.04
CA SER A 135 20.95 12.92 22.30
C SER A 135 20.09 12.92 21.02
N PRO A 136 18.76 12.84 21.14
CA PRO A 136 17.86 12.97 19.98
C PRO A 136 18.02 14.31 19.27
N GLU A 137 18.31 15.40 19.99
CA GLU A 137 18.62 16.72 19.39
C GLU A 137 19.87 16.67 18.49
N GLN A 138 20.94 16.00 18.96
CA GLN A 138 22.16 15.81 18.16
C GLN A 138 21.87 14.99 16.90
N ALA A 139 20.95 14.03 16.97
CA ALA A 139 20.53 13.24 15.82
C ALA A 139 19.75 14.11 14.83
N VAL A 140 18.87 15.00 15.29
CA VAL A 140 18.17 15.97 14.38
C VAL A 140 19.18 16.83 13.64
N TYR A 141 20.16 17.42 14.33
CA TYR A 141 21.17 18.23 13.64
C TYR A 141 22.03 17.41 12.67
N ALA A 142 22.34 16.14 12.97
CA ALA A 142 23.05 15.26 12.03
C ALA A 142 22.20 14.98 10.79
N ALA A 143 20.90 14.71 10.96
CA ALA A 143 19.96 14.49 9.86
C ALA A 143 19.78 15.75 9.00
N LEU A 144 19.63 16.92 9.62
CA LEU A 144 19.53 18.21 8.90
C LEU A 144 20.80 18.46 8.08
N ASN A 145 21.99 18.24 8.67
CA ASN A 145 23.27 18.43 7.97
C ASN A 145 23.40 17.48 6.75
N ASP A 146 23.01 16.23 6.92
CA ASP A 146 23.04 15.25 5.82
C ASP A 146 22.13 15.68 4.67
N ARG A 147 20.93 16.17 4.97
CA ARG A 147 19.98 16.69 3.96
C ARG A 147 20.27 18.12 3.53
N LYS A 148 21.36 18.74 3.97
CA LYS A 148 21.77 20.13 3.65
C LYS A 148 20.69 21.15 4.05
N LEU A 149 20.01 20.90 5.14
CA LEU A 149 18.98 21.74 5.74
C LEU A 149 19.55 22.47 6.95
N ASN A 150 19.13 23.72 7.17
CA ASN A 150 19.58 24.52 8.31
C ASN A 150 18.37 24.95 9.14
N ALA A 151 18.33 24.53 10.42
CA ALA A 151 17.30 25.00 11.35
C ALA A 151 17.38 26.54 11.46
N ARG A 152 16.23 27.19 11.38
CA ARG A 152 16.12 28.65 11.51
C ARG A 152 16.00 29.09 12.96
N ASN A 153 15.45 28.22 13.80
CA ASN A 153 15.24 28.42 15.22
C ASN A 153 15.88 27.25 16.00
N PRO A 154 16.25 27.44 17.27
CA PRO A 154 16.66 26.34 18.14
C PRO A 154 15.55 25.29 18.27
N LEU A 155 15.92 24.02 18.33
CA LEU A 155 14.99 22.93 18.59
C LEU A 155 14.42 23.01 20.02
N MET A 156 13.10 22.98 20.15
CA MET A 156 12.42 22.90 21.44
C MET A 156 11.69 21.57 21.57
N VAL A 157 11.88 20.87 22.69
CA VAL A 157 11.14 19.65 22.97
C VAL A 157 9.71 20.00 23.33
N LEU A 158 8.76 19.51 22.54
CA LEU A 158 7.32 19.66 22.81
C LEU A 158 6.79 18.50 23.63
N LYS A 159 7.27 17.26 23.36
CA LYS A 159 6.79 16.06 24.02
C LYS A 159 7.89 14.99 24.10
N SER A 160 7.87 14.21 25.18
CA SER A 160 8.70 13.03 25.35
C SER A 160 7.82 11.84 25.73
N GLU A 161 7.94 10.76 25.01
CA GLU A 161 7.12 9.55 25.13
C GLU A 161 8.01 8.30 25.24
N ALA A 162 7.39 7.16 25.54
CA ALA A 162 8.05 5.85 25.61
C ALA A 162 9.34 5.83 26.45
N GLY A 163 9.36 6.57 27.57
CA GLY A 163 10.53 6.66 28.43
C GLY A 163 11.74 7.34 27.78
N GLY A 164 11.49 8.31 26.90
CA GLY A 164 12.54 9.04 26.18
C GLY A 164 12.98 8.38 24.88
N LYS A 165 12.30 7.30 24.44
CA LYS A 165 12.58 6.63 23.16
C LYS A 165 11.87 7.31 21.99
N LYS A 166 10.87 8.19 22.24
CA LYS A 166 10.21 9.03 21.24
C LYS A 166 10.16 10.46 21.72
N ILE A 167 10.68 11.37 20.92
CA ILE A 167 10.75 12.81 21.19
C ILE A 167 10.11 13.56 20.03
N ILE A 168 9.29 14.54 20.35
CA ILE A 168 8.71 15.46 19.41
C ILE A 168 9.30 16.84 19.67
N PHE A 169 10.01 17.38 18.68
CA PHE A 169 10.49 18.74 18.66
C PHE A 169 9.53 19.62 17.87
N ASP A 170 9.61 20.93 18.10
CA ASP A 170 8.97 21.91 17.24
C ASP A 170 9.56 21.86 15.82
N HIS A 171 8.90 22.49 14.87
CA HIS A 171 9.29 22.48 13.46
C HIS A 171 10.58 23.28 13.17
N ALA A 172 11.18 23.98 14.15
CA ALA A 172 12.42 24.76 14.09
C ALA A 172 12.52 25.73 12.88
N GLY A 173 11.38 26.11 12.27
CA GLY A 173 11.29 26.92 11.07
C GLY A 173 11.83 26.27 9.80
N ILE A 174 12.11 24.98 9.81
CA ILE A 174 12.67 24.20 8.69
C ILE A 174 11.74 23.09 8.21
N SER A 175 10.92 22.52 9.08
CA SER A 175 9.95 21.48 8.76
C SER A 175 8.54 22.08 8.73
N ARG A 176 7.65 21.51 7.88
CA ARG A 176 6.22 21.87 7.85
C ARG A 176 5.47 21.34 9.07
N GLU A 177 5.92 20.22 9.58
CA GLU A 177 5.38 19.58 10.77
C GLU A 177 6.44 19.50 11.87
N ASN A 178 6.00 19.17 13.07
CA ASN A 178 6.90 18.93 14.19
C ASN A 178 7.84 17.77 13.86
N ILE A 179 9.12 17.93 14.25
CA ILE A 179 10.15 16.94 13.97
C ILE A 179 10.01 15.81 15.00
N THR A 180 9.61 14.62 14.54
CA THR A 180 9.54 13.43 15.39
C THR A 180 10.83 12.63 15.31
N VAL A 181 11.26 12.09 16.45
CA VAL A 181 12.48 11.29 16.56
C VAL A 181 12.20 10.04 17.38
N ASP A 182 12.36 8.87 16.77
CA ASP A 182 12.11 7.56 17.37
C ASP A 182 13.42 6.76 17.50
N LEU A 183 13.65 6.16 18.67
CA LEU A 183 14.77 5.24 18.87
C LEU A 183 14.43 3.87 18.29
N MET A 184 15.31 3.31 17.45
CA MET A 184 15.11 2.00 16.83
C MET A 184 16.41 1.29 16.51
N TRP A 185 16.32 -0.01 16.30
CA TRP A 185 17.38 -0.82 15.74
C TRP A 185 17.28 -0.83 14.22
N VAL A 186 18.35 -0.52 13.53
CA VAL A 186 18.39 -0.49 12.06
C VAL A 186 19.29 -1.60 11.55
N PRO A 187 18.73 -2.59 10.83
CA PRO A 187 19.52 -3.60 10.14
C PRO A 187 20.34 -2.97 9.02
N ILE A 188 21.61 -3.31 8.96
CA ILE A 188 22.54 -2.96 7.88
C ILE A 188 23.22 -4.23 7.37
N GLU A 189 23.86 -4.17 6.18
CA GLU A 189 24.54 -5.31 5.61
C GLU A 189 23.62 -6.57 5.56
N GLU A 190 22.39 -6.41 5.05
CA GLU A 190 21.37 -7.49 4.98
C GLU A 190 21.08 -8.14 6.35
N GLY A 191 21.05 -7.34 7.41
CA GLY A 191 20.77 -7.82 8.75
C GLY A 191 21.92 -8.56 9.44
N ARG A 192 23.12 -8.61 8.82
CA ARG A 192 24.31 -9.15 9.49
C ARG A 192 24.76 -8.30 10.69
N LYS A 193 24.49 -6.99 10.61
CA LYS A 193 24.69 -6.04 11.70
C LYS A 193 23.37 -5.29 11.97
N VAL A 194 23.19 -4.86 13.20
CA VAL A 194 22.04 -4.07 13.64
C VAL A 194 22.55 -2.91 14.48
N VAL A 195 22.28 -1.68 14.07
CA VAL A 195 22.79 -0.48 14.74
C VAL A 195 21.67 0.26 15.46
N LEU A 196 21.91 0.65 16.70
CA LEU A 196 21.01 1.52 17.45
C LEU A 196 21.02 2.90 16.78
N SER A 197 19.84 3.41 16.43
CA SER A 197 19.70 4.65 15.66
C SER A 197 18.52 5.49 16.14
N TRP A 198 18.64 6.80 15.99
CA TRP A 198 17.52 7.71 16.04
C TRP A 198 16.96 7.89 14.63
N GLN A 199 15.68 7.55 14.41
CA GLN A 199 14.96 7.83 13.18
C GLN A 199 14.31 9.20 13.27
N VAL A 200 14.69 10.09 12.38
CA VAL A 200 14.28 11.50 12.35
C VAL A 200 13.35 11.71 11.15
N TYR A 201 12.15 12.23 11.41
CA TYR A 201 11.17 12.60 10.39
C TYR A 201 11.27 14.10 10.11
N ILE A 202 11.50 14.48 8.85
CA ILE A 202 11.64 15.88 8.43
C ILE A 202 10.85 16.09 7.15
N ILE A 203 9.95 17.09 7.15
CA ILE A 203 9.20 17.52 5.97
C ILE A 203 9.62 18.96 5.65
N PRO A 204 10.66 19.16 4.82
CA PRO A 204 11.22 20.49 4.61
C PRO A 204 10.18 21.48 4.06
N VAL A 205 10.21 22.74 4.54
CA VAL A 205 9.41 23.83 3.94
C VAL A 205 9.92 24.23 2.55
N SER A 206 11.11 23.77 2.16
CA SER A 206 11.80 24.15 0.92
C SER A 206 11.70 23.11 -0.19
N SER A 207 11.12 21.95 0.06
CA SER A 207 10.96 20.86 -0.93
C SER A 207 9.73 20.03 -0.61
N ASP A 208 9.36 19.15 -1.56
CA ASP A 208 8.21 18.25 -1.44
C ASP A 208 8.59 16.91 -0.77
N ASP A 209 9.82 16.81 -0.27
CA ASP A 209 10.34 15.61 0.37
C ASP A 209 9.71 15.36 1.73
N TYR A 210 9.62 14.06 2.05
CA TYR A 210 9.32 13.57 3.41
C TYR A 210 10.44 12.63 3.84
N TRP A 211 11.47 13.17 4.48
CA TRP A 211 12.66 12.43 4.84
C TRP A 211 12.51 11.59 6.10
N LEU A 212 12.94 10.35 6.02
CA LEU A 212 13.21 9.45 7.11
C LEU A 212 14.73 9.26 7.19
N VAL A 213 15.40 9.92 8.13
CA VAL A 213 16.86 9.83 8.30
C VAL A 213 17.17 9.03 9.56
N ARG A 214 17.87 7.92 9.42
CA ARG A 214 18.29 7.07 10.52
C ARG A 214 19.73 7.36 10.87
N VAL A 215 19.93 7.99 12.03
CA VAL A 215 21.22 8.44 12.55
C VAL A 215 21.71 7.46 13.60
N ASN A 216 22.86 6.85 13.41
CA ASN A 216 23.48 5.96 14.38
C ASN A 216 23.60 6.66 15.75
N ALA A 217 22.93 6.11 16.74
CA ALA A 217 22.82 6.69 18.08
C ALA A 217 24.11 6.59 18.92
N ILE A 218 25.19 6.01 18.35
CA ILE A 218 26.49 5.88 19.01
C ILE A 218 27.50 6.92 18.50
N ASP A 219 27.57 7.12 17.16
CA ASP A 219 28.64 7.88 16.51
C ASP A 219 28.19 8.98 15.54
N LYS A 220 26.86 9.19 15.39
CA LYS A 220 26.21 10.16 14.47
C LYS A 220 26.32 9.84 12.98
N SER A 221 26.89 8.71 12.58
CA SER A 221 26.92 8.30 11.17
C SER A 221 25.49 8.04 10.68
N ILE A 222 25.27 8.20 9.37
CA ILE A 222 23.96 7.92 8.77
C ILE A 222 23.85 6.41 8.52
N ALA A 223 22.90 5.76 9.17
CA ALA A 223 22.60 4.34 9.03
C ALA A 223 21.63 4.05 7.86
N GLY A 224 20.93 5.06 7.37
CA GLY A 224 20.05 4.95 6.24
C GLY A 224 19.18 6.19 6.05
N VAL A 225 18.72 6.38 4.82
CA VAL A 225 17.81 7.47 4.44
C VAL A 225 16.69 6.87 3.59
N SER A 226 15.48 7.35 3.77
CA SER A 226 14.34 7.05 2.90
C SER A 226 13.55 8.32 2.67
N ASN A 227 12.97 8.46 1.49
CA ASN A 227 11.99 9.49 1.20
C ASN A 227 10.61 8.81 1.13
N LEU A 228 9.64 9.29 1.91
CA LEU A 228 8.26 8.79 1.87
C LEU A 228 7.44 9.47 0.76
N THR A 229 7.99 10.50 0.10
CA THR A 229 7.45 11.05 -1.14
C THR A 229 7.97 10.23 -2.31
N VAL A 230 7.06 9.63 -3.07
CA VAL A 230 7.39 8.91 -4.30
C VAL A 230 7.21 9.87 -5.46
N TYR A 231 8.27 10.06 -6.26
CA TYR A 231 8.26 10.95 -7.42
C TYR A 231 8.19 10.13 -8.71
N CYS A 232 7.26 10.49 -9.57
CA CYS A 232 7.08 9.88 -10.88
C CYS A 232 7.81 10.69 -11.97
N ASN A 233 9.14 10.76 -11.94
CA ASN A 233 9.94 11.49 -12.92
C ASN A 233 9.93 10.78 -14.29
N TRP A 234 9.26 11.37 -15.28
CA TRP A 234 9.04 10.80 -16.60
C TRP A 234 10.10 11.18 -17.64
N ASP A 235 10.86 12.27 -17.41
CA ASP A 235 11.71 12.90 -18.43
C ASP A 235 13.22 12.63 -18.33
N ASP A 236 13.73 11.85 -17.39
CA ASP A 236 15.19 11.66 -17.24
C ASP A 236 15.66 10.24 -17.54
N PRO A 237 16.16 9.98 -18.76
CA PRO A 237 16.84 8.72 -19.11
C PRO A 237 18.15 8.52 -18.36
N ALA A 238 18.67 9.53 -17.66
CA ALA A 238 20.02 9.54 -17.06
C ALA A 238 20.04 9.32 -15.54
N HIS A 239 18.89 9.22 -14.85
CA HIS A 239 18.87 8.85 -13.44
C HIS A 239 19.09 7.34 -13.26
N SER A 240 20.35 6.94 -13.52
CA SER A 240 20.88 5.65 -13.07
C SER A 240 21.05 5.69 -11.55
N SER A 241 20.38 4.78 -10.89
CA SER A 241 20.75 4.16 -9.61
C SER A 241 21.64 4.98 -8.68
N ASN A 242 21.06 5.78 -7.81
CA ASN A 242 21.56 5.94 -6.44
C ASN A 242 20.46 6.62 -5.62
N SER A 243 20.23 6.13 -4.42
CA SER A 243 19.25 6.62 -3.43
C SER A 243 19.49 8.05 -2.91
N ASP A 244 20.30 8.83 -3.60
CA ASP A 244 20.62 10.23 -3.30
C ASP A 244 20.09 11.15 -4.40
N HIS A 245 18.76 11.28 -4.52
CA HIS A 245 18.17 12.34 -5.35
C HIS A 245 18.44 13.71 -4.72
N VAL A 246 19.58 14.29 -5.09
CA VAL A 246 19.81 15.72 -4.92
C VAL A 246 19.15 16.40 -6.12
N HIS A 247 17.99 16.98 -5.93
CA HIS A 247 17.38 17.86 -6.94
C HIS A 247 18.36 18.97 -7.29
N SER A 248 18.80 19.01 -8.54
CA SER A 248 19.61 20.10 -9.09
C SER A 248 18.86 21.41 -8.93
N GLY A 249 19.48 22.32 -8.21
CA GLY A 249 18.98 23.56 -7.69
C GLY A 249 17.89 24.26 -8.49
N LYS A 250 16.74 24.45 -7.86
CA LYS A 250 15.89 25.60 -8.16
C LYS A 250 16.72 26.87 -8.04
N ALA A 251 16.58 27.75 -9.00
CA ALA A 251 17.11 29.12 -8.86
C ALA A 251 16.62 29.72 -7.53
N PRO A 252 17.45 30.44 -6.79
CA PRO A 252 17.07 30.95 -5.48
C PRO A 252 15.80 31.78 -5.62
N LEU A 253 14.72 31.34 -4.99
CA LEU A 253 13.51 32.11 -4.84
C LEU A 253 13.88 33.46 -4.20
N LYS A 254 13.50 34.54 -4.86
CA LYS A 254 13.64 35.91 -4.30
C LYS A 254 13.04 35.93 -2.90
N ALA A 255 13.77 36.56 -1.98
CA ALA A 255 13.47 36.63 -0.58
C ALA A 255 11.95 36.74 -0.29
N ALA A 256 11.47 35.79 0.44
CA ALA A 256 10.09 35.74 0.88
C ALA A 256 9.75 36.94 1.73
N VAL A 257 8.63 37.54 1.43
CA VAL A 257 7.89 38.43 2.34
C VAL A 257 7.67 37.64 3.65
N SER A 258 7.89 38.28 4.78
CA SER A 258 7.73 37.68 6.12
C SER A 258 6.43 36.93 6.22
N PRO A 259 6.46 35.70 6.80
CA PRO A 259 5.24 34.95 7.02
C PRO A 259 4.37 35.75 8.00
N SER A 260 3.20 36.18 7.55
CA SER A 260 2.15 36.54 8.48
C SER A 260 1.79 35.28 9.23
N ILE A 261 1.85 35.33 10.55
CA ILE A 261 1.36 34.30 11.45
C ILE A 261 -0.14 34.19 11.20
N PHE A 262 -0.57 33.26 10.35
CA PHE A 262 -1.97 32.91 10.23
C PHE A 262 -2.29 31.94 11.36
N ASP A 263 -2.93 32.46 12.40
CA ASP A 263 -3.58 31.72 13.45
C ASP A 263 -4.75 30.94 12.82
N PHE A 264 -4.64 29.63 12.78
CA PHE A 264 -5.67 28.71 12.27
C PHE A 264 -7.02 28.84 12.99
N THR A 265 -7.08 29.56 14.11
CA THR A 265 -8.31 29.84 14.85
C THR A 265 -9.17 30.96 14.27
N THR A 266 -8.64 31.79 13.36
CA THR A 266 -9.36 32.98 12.86
C THR A 266 -10.15 32.76 11.58
N LEU A 267 -9.84 31.76 10.75
CA LEU A 267 -10.65 31.42 9.57
C LEU A 267 -11.92 30.60 9.89
N GLN A 268 -12.04 30.07 11.10
CA GLN A 268 -13.25 29.36 11.56
C GLN A 268 -14.38 30.29 12.10
N ARG A 269 -14.19 31.59 12.14
CA ARG A 269 -15.11 32.48 12.89
C ARG A 269 -16.15 33.28 12.09
N THR A 270 -16.39 33.00 10.84
CA THR A 270 -17.40 33.79 10.10
C THR A 270 -18.66 33.06 9.67
N SER A 271 -18.94 31.85 10.18
CA SER A 271 -20.28 31.23 9.99
C SER A 271 -20.64 30.16 11.02
N GLU A 272 -20.29 30.35 12.31
CA GLU A 272 -20.93 29.53 13.35
C GLU A 272 -22.34 30.06 13.63
N LEU A 273 -23.29 29.69 12.80
CA LEU A 273 -24.70 29.63 13.17
C LEU A 273 -24.96 28.22 13.69
N ASN A 274 -25.42 28.12 14.93
CA ASN A 274 -25.85 26.91 15.64
C ASN A 274 -26.88 26.11 14.84
N ASN A 275 -26.42 25.22 13.97
CA ASN A 275 -27.23 24.13 13.43
C ASN A 275 -26.41 22.84 13.52
N SER A 276 -27.05 21.75 13.98
CA SER A 276 -26.50 20.41 13.75
C SER A 276 -26.14 20.27 12.28
N PRO A 277 -24.97 19.72 11.92
CA PRO A 277 -24.57 19.64 10.53
C PRO A 277 -25.63 18.86 9.75
N THR A 278 -26.34 19.56 8.88
CA THR A 278 -27.21 18.93 7.88
C THR A 278 -26.32 18.63 6.71
N LEU A 279 -26.10 17.33 6.40
CA LEU A 279 -25.32 16.94 5.22
C LEU A 279 -25.84 17.67 3.98
N ILE A 280 -24.92 18.17 3.16
CA ILE A 280 -25.25 18.74 1.85
C ILE A 280 -26.17 17.76 1.10
N ASN A 281 -27.32 18.25 0.65
CA ASN A 281 -28.34 17.37 0.05
C ASN A 281 -27.88 16.80 -1.29
N SER A 282 -27.30 17.63 -2.15
CA SER A 282 -26.88 17.27 -3.49
C SER A 282 -25.72 18.16 -3.93
N ALA A 283 -24.86 17.60 -4.81
CA ALA A 283 -23.78 18.35 -5.44
C ALA A 283 -23.55 17.88 -6.89
N SER A 284 -23.25 18.85 -7.77
CA SER A 284 -22.97 18.57 -9.18
C SER A 284 -21.58 19.09 -9.56
N TYR A 285 -20.84 18.30 -10.33
CA TYR A 285 -19.46 18.53 -10.70
C TYR A 285 -19.27 18.38 -12.20
N ARG A 286 -18.73 19.41 -12.87
CA ARG A 286 -18.24 19.26 -14.26
C ARG A 286 -16.83 18.72 -14.19
N VAL A 287 -16.64 17.50 -14.75
CA VAL A 287 -15.40 16.71 -14.62
C VAL A 287 -15.18 15.86 -15.89
N ILE A 288 -14.00 15.28 -16.02
CA ILE A 288 -13.78 14.12 -16.88
C ILE A 288 -14.36 12.91 -16.13
N PRO A 289 -15.49 12.36 -16.61
CA PRO A 289 -16.27 11.43 -15.81
C PRO A 289 -15.63 10.05 -15.72
N PHE A 290 -15.73 9.40 -14.56
CA PHE A 290 -15.44 7.98 -14.43
C PHE A 290 -16.22 7.14 -15.46
N PRO A 291 -15.59 6.14 -16.16
CA PRO A 291 -14.20 5.70 -16.02
C PRO A 291 -13.24 6.30 -17.06
N ALA A 292 -13.55 7.41 -17.70
CA ALA A 292 -12.71 7.98 -18.76
C ALA A 292 -11.34 8.42 -18.19
N GLU A 293 -10.25 7.98 -18.83
CA GLU A 293 -8.88 8.27 -18.38
C GLU A 293 -8.53 9.75 -18.51
N SER A 294 -8.92 10.42 -19.61
CA SER A 294 -8.58 11.82 -19.85
C SER A 294 -9.41 12.42 -21.01
N PRO A 295 -9.29 13.73 -21.30
CA PRO A 295 -10.09 14.38 -22.36
C PRO A 295 -9.93 13.77 -23.76
N ASN A 296 -8.84 13.10 -24.07
CA ASN A 296 -8.60 12.48 -25.38
C ASN A 296 -9.08 11.02 -25.47
N HIS A 297 -9.59 10.45 -24.37
CA HIS A 297 -10.13 9.10 -24.34
C HIS A 297 -11.64 9.04 -24.65
N PRO A 298 -12.16 7.89 -25.10
CA PRO A 298 -13.60 7.69 -25.23
C PRO A 298 -14.33 8.03 -23.92
N GLY A 299 -15.40 8.79 -23.99
CA GLY A 299 -16.13 9.26 -22.81
C GLY A 299 -15.47 10.41 -22.05
N GLY A 300 -14.29 10.89 -22.47
CA GLY A 300 -13.50 11.92 -21.78
C GLY A 300 -13.96 13.36 -21.98
N ALA A 301 -15.07 13.60 -22.67
CA ALA A 301 -15.68 14.93 -22.72
C ALA A 301 -16.12 15.39 -21.32
N ALA A 302 -15.78 16.62 -20.95
CA ALA A 302 -16.19 17.18 -19.67
C ALA A 302 -17.73 17.17 -19.55
N ALA A 303 -18.24 16.50 -18.51
CA ALA A 303 -19.66 16.30 -18.27
C ALA A 303 -20.04 16.64 -16.84
N LEU A 304 -21.29 17.10 -16.64
CA LEU A 304 -21.81 17.35 -15.30
C LEU A 304 -22.26 16.03 -14.67
N LYS A 305 -21.74 15.72 -13.49
CA LYS A 305 -22.12 14.55 -12.68
C LYS A 305 -22.75 15.01 -11.38
N THR A 306 -23.91 14.47 -11.06
CA THR A 306 -24.66 14.81 -9.84
C THR A 306 -24.62 13.64 -8.88
N ASP A 307 -24.37 13.92 -7.61
CA ASP A 307 -24.37 12.97 -6.48
C ASP A 307 -23.55 11.69 -6.73
N PRO A 308 -22.28 11.81 -7.17
CA PRO A 308 -21.47 10.65 -7.59
C PRO A 308 -21.21 9.66 -6.45
N TRP A 309 -21.32 10.05 -5.18
CA TRP A 309 -21.25 9.14 -4.03
C TRP A 309 -22.33 8.05 -4.04
N THR A 310 -23.40 8.23 -4.83
CA THR A 310 -24.44 7.20 -4.98
C THR A 310 -23.96 5.96 -5.74
N LEU A 311 -22.81 6.02 -6.40
CA LEU A 311 -22.15 4.86 -7.00
C LEU A 311 -21.66 3.85 -5.96
N SER A 312 -21.33 4.32 -4.75
CA SER A 312 -20.81 3.51 -3.64
C SER A 312 -21.66 3.75 -2.36
N PRO A 313 -22.91 3.30 -2.33
CA PRO A 313 -23.73 3.48 -1.14
C PRO A 313 -23.19 2.66 0.04
N GLY A 314 -23.17 3.26 1.23
CA GLY A 314 -22.73 2.59 2.45
C GLY A 314 -21.76 3.40 3.27
N ASN A 315 -20.83 2.72 3.94
CA ASN A 315 -19.88 3.38 4.86
C ASN A 315 -18.91 4.31 4.15
N ALA A 316 -18.45 3.95 2.94
CA ALA A 316 -17.52 4.76 2.15
C ALA A 316 -18.03 6.20 1.96
N THR A 317 -19.34 6.36 1.78
CA THR A 317 -19.99 7.62 1.43
C THR A 317 -20.99 8.10 2.46
N SER A 318 -20.92 7.58 3.69
CA SER A 318 -21.86 7.92 4.78
C SER A 318 -21.88 9.41 5.14
N LEU A 319 -20.79 10.12 4.90
CA LEU A 319 -20.68 11.59 5.05
C LEU A 319 -20.82 12.32 3.70
N LYS A 320 -21.12 11.60 2.61
CA LYS A 320 -20.99 12.12 1.25
C LYS A 320 -19.57 12.70 1.02
N TRP A 321 -19.40 13.70 0.16
CA TRP A 321 -18.06 14.18 -0.18
C TRP A 321 -17.69 15.53 0.46
N HIS A 322 -18.63 16.25 1.05
CA HIS A 322 -18.40 17.62 1.54
C HIS A 322 -18.51 17.77 3.06
N ASN A 323 -18.70 16.68 3.80
CA ASN A 323 -18.75 16.71 5.26
C ASN A 323 -17.54 15.96 5.83
N ASN A 324 -16.94 16.46 6.92
CA ASN A 324 -15.82 15.80 7.61
C ASN A 324 -16.21 15.15 8.94
N GLY A 325 -17.52 14.93 9.15
CA GLY A 325 -18.07 14.43 10.41
C GLY A 325 -18.51 15.53 11.38
N THR A 326 -18.16 16.79 11.13
CA THR A 326 -18.53 17.94 11.99
C THR A 326 -18.98 19.15 11.20
N ILE A 327 -18.45 19.38 10.00
CA ILE A 327 -18.67 20.59 9.21
C ILE A 327 -18.94 20.22 7.76
N ASP A 328 -19.91 20.89 7.12
CA ASP A 328 -20.12 20.87 5.69
C ASP A 328 -19.30 21.99 5.02
N PHE A 329 -18.67 21.66 3.88
CA PHE A 329 -17.89 22.60 3.09
C PHE A 329 -18.59 22.89 1.77
N ASN A 330 -18.57 24.15 1.35
CA ASN A 330 -19.07 24.58 0.04
C ASN A 330 -17.94 24.72 -1.02
N TYR A 331 -16.81 24.10 -0.76
CA TYR A 331 -15.64 24.07 -1.64
C TYR A 331 -15.05 22.65 -1.69
N THR A 332 -14.05 22.41 -2.51
CA THR A 332 -13.46 21.10 -2.76
C THR A 332 -12.72 20.52 -1.56
N ARG A 333 -13.46 20.30 -0.48
CA ARG A 333 -13.03 19.66 0.76
C ARG A 333 -14.14 18.81 1.35
N GLY A 334 -13.76 17.74 2.04
CA GLY A 334 -14.67 16.87 2.79
C GLY A 334 -13.92 15.91 3.71
N ASN A 335 -14.43 14.68 3.82
CA ASN A 335 -13.84 13.66 4.69
C ASN A 335 -12.55 13.07 4.11
N ASN A 336 -12.50 12.87 2.79
CA ASN A 336 -11.47 12.05 2.14
C ASN A 336 -10.34 12.88 1.56
N VAL A 337 -10.65 14.09 1.10
CA VAL A 337 -9.70 14.94 0.37
C VAL A 337 -10.00 16.42 0.59
N TRP A 338 -8.94 17.21 0.58
CA TRP A 338 -8.96 18.64 0.38
C TRP A 338 -8.17 18.98 -0.87
N ALA A 339 -8.89 19.26 -1.97
CA ALA A 339 -8.26 19.69 -3.23
C ALA A 339 -8.21 21.20 -3.32
N GLN A 340 -7.02 21.72 -3.68
CA GLN A 340 -6.72 23.13 -3.79
C GLN A 340 -5.64 23.34 -4.85
N GLU A 341 -5.47 24.57 -5.37
CA GLU A 341 -4.29 24.85 -6.21
C GLU A 341 -3.09 25.22 -5.35
N ASP A 342 -1.89 24.87 -5.79
CA ASP A 342 -0.62 25.31 -5.19
C ASP A 342 0.40 25.79 -6.24
N ARG A 343 0.02 26.74 -7.07
CA ARG A 343 0.91 27.31 -8.11
C ARG A 343 2.19 27.92 -7.57
N ASN A 344 2.18 28.26 -6.30
CA ASN A 344 3.35 28.80 -5.61
C ASN A 344 4.34 27.70 -5.22
N GLY A 345 3.96 26.43 -5.24
CA GLY A 345 4.75 25.27 -4.84
C GLY A 345 5.27 25.40 -3.40
N ASN A 346 4.44 25.93 -2.50
CA ASN A 346 4.84 26.15 -1.11
C ASN A 346 4.22 25.18 -0.13
N ASN A 347 3.36 24.28 -0.62
CA ASN A 347 2.62 23.28 0.16
C ASN A 347 1.77 23.87 1.28
N GLY A 348 1.41 25.14 1.15
CA GLY A 348 0.54 25.86 2.07
C GLY A 348 -0.93 25.65 1.77
N THR A 349 -1.76 26.51 2.33
CA THR A 349 -3.18 26.58 1.97
C THR A 349 -3.33 27.34 0.67
N GLY A 350 -3.81 26.65 -0.37
CA GLY A 350 -4.10 27.20 -1.69
C GLY A 350 -5.57 27.59 -1.89
N ILE A 351 -5.94 27.85 -3.13
CA ILE A 351 -7.31 28.23 -3.51
C ILE A 351 -8.08 26.97 -3.93
N PRO A 352 -9.12 26.55 -3.16
CA PRO A 352 -10.00 25.45 -3.58
C PRO A 352 -10.97 25.92 -4.66
N ALA A 353 -11.57 25.01 -5.40
CA ALA A 353 -12.75 25.32 -6.19
C ALA A 353 -13.95 25.51 -5.25
N THR A 354 -14.70 26.58 -5.46
CA THR A 354 -15.83 26.95 -4.60
C THR A 354 -17.13 26.82 -5.38
N SER A 355 -18.13 26.21 -4.76
CA SER A 355 -19.46 26.07 -5.33
C SER A 355 -20.08 27.42 -5.67
N THR A 356 -20.73 27.49 -6.82
CA THR A 356 -21.47 28.70 -7.27
C THR A 356 -22.83 28.87 -6.57
N THR A 357 -23.31 27.83 -5.88
CA THR A 357 -24.56 27.80 -5.14
C THR A 357 -24.35 27.21 -3.74
N PRO A 358 -25.12 27.63 -2.72
CA PRO A 358 -24.89 27.17 -1.35
C PRO A 358 -25.43 25.75 -1.07
N ASP A 359 -26.58 25.36 -1.62
CA ASP A 359 -27.21 24.03 -1.57
C ASP A 359 -28.38 24.01 -2.58
N PRO A 360 -28.43 23.08 -3.54
CA PRO A 360 -27.39 22.10 -3.86
C PRO A 360 -26.07 22.76 -4.31
N LEU A 361 -24.94 22.10 -4.01
CA LEU A 361 -23.65 22.60 -4.46
C LEU A 361 -23.50 22.44 -5.98
N THR A 362 -22.86 23.42 -6.61
CA THR A 362 -22.63 23.40 -8.06
C THR A 362 -21.21 23.82 -8.40
N PHE A 363 -20.44 22.88 -8.93
CA PHE A 363 -19.07 23.06 -9.43
C PHE A 363 -19.07 22.90 -10.96
N ASP A 364 -19.79 23.80 -11.65
CA ASP A 364 -20.00 23.77 -13.10
C ASP A 364 -19.06 24.73 -13.82
N PHE A 365 -17.76 24.39 -13.88
CA PHE A 365 -16.71 25.16 -14.54
C PHE A 365 -16.38 24.54 -15.90
N VAL A 366 -16.74 25.22 -16.99
CA VAL A 366 -16.50 24.71 -18.34
C VAL A 366 -15.03 24.88 -18.74
N PRO A 367 -14.27 23.81 -18.97
CA PRO A 367 -12.84 23.91 -19.30
C PRO A 367 -12.60 24.35 -20.74
N ASN A 368 -11.44 24.92 -20.99
CA ASN A 368 -10.91 25.14 -22.33
C ASN A 368 -9.53 24.48 -22.47
N PHE A 369 -9.49 23.28 -23.02
CA PHE A 369 -8.26 22.50 -23.21
C PHE A 369 -7.38 22.99 -24.38
N SER A 370 -7.83 24.01 -25.14
CA SER A 370 -7.08 24.61 -26.25
C SER A 370 -6.10 25.70 -25.81
N VAL A 371 -6.14 26.10 -24.53
CA VAL A 371 -5.26 27.12 -23.96
C VAL A 371 -4.40 26.55 -22.86
N THR A 372 -3.29 27.21 -22.56
CA THR A 372 -2.44 26.86 -21.41
C THR A 372 -3.23 26.95 -20.10
N PRO A 373 -3.20 25.95 -19.21
CA PRO A 373 -4.02 25.89 -18.00
C PRO A 373 -3.82 27.07 -17.03
N ILE A 374 -2.61 27.63 -17.00
CA ILE A 374 -2.23 28.72 -16.09
C ILE A 374 -2.57 30.11 -16.61
N GLN A 375 -3.33 30.25 -17.70
CA GLN A 375 -3.75 31.59 -18.11
C GLN A 375 -4.64 32.22 -17.05
N THR A 376 -4.31 33.45 -16.70
CA THR A 376 -4.96 34.25 -15.63
C THR A 376 -6.42 34.58 -15.91
N THR A 377 -6.88 34.35 -17.14
CA THR A 377 -8.26 34.53 -17.54
C THR A 377 -8.61 33.52 -18.65
N PRO A 378 -9.58 32.65 -18.45
CA PRO A 378 -10.44 32.58 -17.27
C PRO A 378 -9.86 31.68 -16.16
N VAL A 379 -10.12 32.04 -14.93
CA VAL A 379 -9.95 31.22 -13.70
C VAL A 379 -10.69 29.86 -13.81
N GLN A 380 -11.55 29.69 -14.80
CA GLN A 380 -12.36 28.49 -15.04
C GLN A 380 -11.56 27.22 -15.20
N ASN A 381 -10.39 27.23 -15.88
CA ASN A 381 -9.58 26.03 -16.01
C ASN A 381 -9.03 25.58 -14.65
N GLN A 382 -8.56 26.51 -13.81
CA GLN A 382 -8.11 26.19 -12.46
C GLN A 382 -9.24 25.61 -11.60
N GLN A 383 -10.43 26.24 -11.61
CA GLN A 383 -11.58 25.74 -10.87
C GLN A 383 -12.02 24.35 -11.37
N PHE A 384 -12.03 24.15 -12.69
CA PHE A 384 -12.34 22.85 -13.30
C PHE A 384 -11.33 21.78 -12.87
N ASN A 385 -10.02 22.06 -12.97
CA ASN A 385 -8.96 21.10 -12.70
C ASN A 385 -8.95 20.71 -11.22
N THR A 386 -9.08 21.68 -10.31
CA THR A 386 -9.24 21.40 -8.86
C THR A 386 -10.52 20.61 -8.56
N THR A 387 -11.62 20.88 -9.29
CA THR A 387 -12.87 20.10 -9.17
C THR A 387 -12.69 18.65 -9.66
N ASN A 388 -11.98 18.47 -10.78
CA ASN A 388 -11.68 17.14 -11.30
C ASN A 388 -10.79 16.33 -10.35
N LEU A 389 -9.78 16.96 -9.79
CA LEU A 389 -8.89 16.35 -8.80
C LEU A 389 -9.66 15.94 -7.53
N PHE A 390 -10.55 16.79 -7.02
CA PHE A 390 -11.44 16.47 -5.91
C PHE A 390 -12.37 15.29 -6.23
N TYR A 391 -13.01 15.30 -7.40
CA TYR A 391 -13.91 14.24 -7.83
C TYR A 391 -13.19 12.90 -7.91
N TRP A 392 -12.03 12.84 -8.58
CA TRP A 392 -11.32 11.58 -8.78
C TRP A 392 -10.71 11.04 -7.48
N ASN A 393 -10.19 11.87 -6.60
CA ASN A 393 -9.73 11.42 -5.28
C ASN A 393 -10.88 10.75 -4.50
N ASN A 394 -12.09 11.31 -4.53
CA ASN A 394 -13.24 10.70 -3.88
C ASN A 394 -13.70 9.41 -4.57
N ILE A 395 -13.71 9.35 -5.91
CA ILE A 395 -14.03 8.12 -6.67
C ILE A 395 -13.05 7.00 -6.29
N ILE A 396 -11.75 7.28 -6.24
CA ILE A 396 -10.73 6.30 -5.90
C ILE A 396 -10.90 5.83 -4.45
N HIS A 397 -11.10 6.76 -3.51
CA HIS A 397 -11.38 6.44 -2.12
C HIS A 397 -12.59 5.49 -2.01
N ASP A 398 -13.72 5.85 -2.63
CA ASP A 398 -14.95 5.09 -2.54
C ASP A 398 -14.82 3.69 -3.15
N LEU A 399 -14.10 3.57 -4.28
CA LEU A 399 -13.81 2.28 -4.90
C LEU A 399 -12.90 1.42 -4.02
N THR A 400 -11.77 1.96 -3.58
CA THR A 400 -10.78 1.19 -2.79
C THR A 400 -11.36 0.75 -1.44
N TYR A 401 -12.24 1.56 -0.85
CA TYR A 401 -13.00 1.20 0.34
C TYR A 401 -13.78 -0.11 0.16
N LEU A 402 -14.48 -0.25 -0.97
CA LEU A 402 -15.26 -1.46 -1.27
C LEU A 402 -14.40 -2.71 -1.44
N TYR A 403 -13.14 -2.54 -1.82
CA TYR A 403 -12.15 -3.62 -1.99
C TYR A 403 -11.27 -3.84 -0.75
N GLY A 404 -11.60 -3.21 0.38
CA GLY A 404 -10.97 -3.50 1.67
C GLY A 404 -9.85 -2.55 2.08
N PHE A 405 -9.70 -1.39 1.42
CA PHE A 405 -8.90 -0.29 1.93
C PHE A 405 -9.82 0.65 2.72
N ASP A 406 -10.33 0.13 3.84
CA ASP A 406 -11.22 0.83 4.77
C ASP A 406 -10.46 1.44 5.96
N GLU A 407 -11.18 1.92 6.96
CA GLU A 407 -10.61 2.63 8.10
C GLU A 407 -9.58 1.80 8.88
N VAL A 408 -9.86 0.51 9.09
CA VAL A 408 -8.93 -0.37 9.84
C VAL A 408 -7.70 -0.74 9.02
N ALA A 409 -7.78 -0.67 7.70
CA ALA A 409 -6.67 -0.85 6.79
C ALA A 409 -5.88 0.44 6.54
N GLY A 410 -6.28 1.56 7.16
CA GLY A 410 -5.58 2.84 7.12
C GLY A 410 -5.88 3.68 5.88
N ASN A 411 -7.15 3.72 5.44
CA ASN A 411 -7.56 4.64 4.39
C ASN A 411 -7.46 6.11 4.83
N PHE A 412 -7.58 7.03 3.88
CA PHE A 412 -7.40 8.45 4.13
C PHE A 412 -8.73 9.13 4.42
N GLN A 413 -8.97 9.51 5.70
CA GLN A 413 -10.20 10.17 6.13
C GLN A 413 -9.97 11.16 7.28
N ALA A 414 -10.67 12.30 7.28
CA ALA A 414 -10.69 13.20 8.43
C ALA A 414 -11.41 12.54 9.62
N SER A 415 -12.51 11.85 9.37
CA SER A 415 -13.29 11.16 10.39
C SER A 415 -13.55 9.71 10.01
N ASN A 416 -13.07 8.78 10.83
CA ASN A 416 -13.36 7.36 10.70
C ASN A 416 -14.70 6.96 11.32
N GLN A 417 -15.45 7.89 11.87
CA GLN A 417 -16.78 7.69 12.47
C GLN A 417 -16.82 6.51 13.48
N GLY A 418 -15.73 6.25 14.18
CA GLY A 418 -15.61 5.17 15.17
C GLY A 418 -15.49 3.77 14.58
N ARG A 419 -15.18 3.62 13.27
CA ARG A 419 -15.04 2.32 12.59
C ARG A 419 -13.65 1.71 12.67
N GLY A 420 -12.75 2.32 13.41
CA GLY A 420 -11.35 1.87 13.62
C GLY A 420 -10.35 2.73 12.84
N GLY A 421 -9.07 2.33 12.85
CA GLY A 421 -7.98 3.13 12.28
C GLY A 421 -7.79 4.47 12.99
N LEU A 422 -6.88 5.27 12.49
CA LEU A 422 -6.66 6.65 12.93
C LEU A 422 -7.26 7.60 11.89
N GLY A 423 -7.97 8.62 12.35
CA GLY A 423 -8.52 9.65 11.48
C GLY A 423 -7.62 10.89 11.42
N ASN A 424 -8.16 11.96 10.82
CA ASN A 424 -7.48 13.24 10.61
C ASN A 424 -6.30 13.14 9.63
N ASP A 425 -6.44 12.26 8.64
CA ASP A 425 -5.39 11.93 7.66
C ASP A 425 -5.89 11.98 6.20
N TYR A 426 -6.92 12.79 5.93
CA TYR A 426 -7.41 13.04 4.57
C TYR A 426 -6.27 13.47 3.63
N VAL A 427 -6.45 13.24 2.33
CA VAL A 427 -5.46 13.62 1.32
C VAL A 427 -5.48 15.13 1.09
N PHE A 428 -4.32 15.80 1.18
CA PHE A 428 -4.11 17.08 0.53
C PHE A 428 -3.82 16.83 -0.95
N ALA A 429 -4.64 17.38 -1.84
CA ALA A 429 -4.48 17.22 -3.28
C ALA A 429 -4.21 18.59 -3.90
N ASP A 430 -2.96 18.84 -4.27
CA ASP A 430 -2.48 20.12 -4.77
C ASP A 430 -2.53 20.12 -6.30
N ALA A 431 -3.50 20.89 -6.84
CA ALA A 431 -3.70 21.07 -8.27
C ALA A 431 -2.72 22.10 -8.81
N GLN A 432 -2.22 21.87 -10.03
CA GLN A 432 -1.32 22.81 -10.73
C GLN A 432 -0.12 23.21 -9.88
N ASP A 433 0.42 22.28 -9.09
CA ASP A 433 1.49 22.57 -8.13
C ASP A 433 2.72 23.17 -8.84
N GLY A 434 3.21 24.28 -8.31
CA GLY A 434 4.39 24.99 -8.81
C GLY A 434 5.71 24.38 -8.37
N GLY A 435 5.68 23.30 -7.59
CA GLY A 435 6.83 22.55 -7.11
C GLY A 435 7.63 21.84 -8.21
N GLY A 436 6.99 21.51 -9.34
CA GLY A 436 7.63 20.83 -10.46
C GLY A 436 6.94 21.00 -11.80
N THR A 437 7.37 20.24 -12.80
CA THR A 437 6.76 20.13 -14.13
C THR A 437 6.98 18.71 -14.67
N ASN A 438 6.12 18.23 -15.60
CA ASN A 438 6.22 16.92 -16.25
C ASN A 438 6.30 15.78 -15.24
N ASN A 439 5.53 15.88 -14.18
CA ASN A 439 5.59 14.95 -13.07
C ASN A 439 4.30 14.97 -12.25
N ALA A 440 4.21 14.08 -11.29
CA ALA A 440 3.33 14.07 -10.14
C ALA A 440 4.06 13.37 -8.97
N ASN A 441 3.52 13.44 -7.77
CA ASN A 441 4.03 12.66 -6.63
C ASN A 441 2.96 12.43 -5.57
N PHE A 442 3.20 11.44 -4.74
CA PHE A 442 2.41 11.18 -3.53
C PHE A 442 3.32 10.91 -2.33
N SER A 443 3.09 11.61 -1.23
CA SER A 443 3.75 11.32 0.04
C SER A 443 2.80 10.58 0.99
N THR A 444 3.31 9.49 1.59
CA THR A 444 2.49 8.59 2.42
C THR A 444 3.06 8.47 3.83
N PRO A 445 2.56 9.23 4.81
CA PRO A 445 2.85 8.95 6.21
C PRO A 445 2.09 7.71 6.73
N PRO A 446 2.46 7.13 7.88
CA PRO A 446 1.63 6.16 8.57
C PRO A 446 0.21 6.67 8.85
N ASP A 447 -0.72 5.74 9.11
CA ASP A 447 -2.11 6.02 9.48
C ASP A 447 -2.21 7.09 10.58
N GLY A 448 -3.11 8.07 10.41
CA GLY A 448 -3.24 9.27 11.24
C GLY A 448 -2.39 10.45 10.76
N GLY A 449 -1.59 10.31 9.71
CA GLY A 449 -0.87 11.39 9.03
C GLY A 449 -1.44 11.66 7.64
N ASN A 450 -1.56 12.93 7.26
CA ASN A 450 -2.14 13.32 5.99
C ASN A 450 -1.29 12.87 4.79
N GLY A 451 -1.90 12.13 3.86
CA GLY A 451 -1.34 11.93 2.53
C GLY A 451 -1.30 13.25 1.75
N ARG A 452 -0.33 13.41 0.85
CA ARG A 452 -0.27 14.57 -0.04
C ARG A 452 -0.02 14.14 -1.48
N MET A 453 -0.92 14.53 -2.36
CA MET A 453 -0.82 14.38 -3.81
C MET A 453 -0.49 15.72 -4.44
N GLN A 454 0.55 15.78 -5.28
CA GLN A 454 0.93 16.99 -6.00
C GLN A 454 0.89 16.72 -7.49
N MET A 455 0.03 17.47 -8.21
CA MET A 455 -0.19 17.32 -9.64
C MET A 455 0.39 18.51 -10.38
N TYR A 456 1.34 18.24 -11.27
CA TYR A 456 2.09 19.30 -11.97
C TYR A 456 1.55 19.57 -13.38
N LEU A 457 1.97 20.72 -13.90
CA LEU A 457 1.79 21.06 -15.30
C LEU A 457 2.82 20.37 -16.18
N TRP A 458 2.39 19.92 -17.35
CA TRP A 458 3.23 19.24 -18.34
C TRP A 458 3.56 20.18 -19.49
N SER A 459 4.82 20.13 -19.94
CA SER A 459 5.29 20.92 -21.08
C SER A 459 4.57 20.54 -22.37
N GLY A 460 4.47 21.49 -23.28
CA GLY A 460 3.77 21.32 -24.55
C GLY A 460 3.19 22.66 -25.05
N THR A 461 2.54 22.66 -26.19
CA THR A 461 1.84 23.84 -26.72
C THR A 461 0.46 23.43 -27.22
N PRO A 462 -0.61 23.74 -26.48
CA PRO A 462 -0.62 24.30 -25.13
C PRO A 462 -0.06 23.32 -24.09
N GLN A 463 0.36 23.84 -22.93
CA GLN A 463 0.69 22.99 -21.77
C GLN A 463 -0.50 22.13 -21.42
N LYS A 464 -0.23 20.95 -20.85
CA LYS A 464 -1.25 20.04 -20.32
C LYS A 464 -1.25 20.10 -18.79
N ASP A 465 -2.38 19.75 -18.22
CA ASP A 465 -2.56 19.71 -16.77
C ASP A 465 -2.71 18.26 -16.33
N GLY A 466 -1.89 17.85 -15.36
CA GLY A 466 -1.95 16.50 -14.78
C GLY A 466 -3.28 16.22 -14.08
N ASP A 467 -3.94 17.25 -13.59
CA ASP A 467 -5.23 17.16 -12.89
C ASP A 467 -6.39 16.62 -13.74
N VAL A 468 -6.22 16.49 -15.05
CA VAL A 468 -7.24 15.98 -15.97
C VAL A 468 -6.80 14.69 -16.69
N ASP A 469 -5.67 14.11 -16.25
CA ASP A 469 -5.29 12.74 -16.60
C ASP A 469 -5.57 11.83 -15.40
N ASN A 470 -6.75 11.23 -15.42
CA ASN A 470 -7.28 10.46 -14.30
C ASN A 470 -6.51 9.16 -14.07
N GLY A 471 -5.78 8.68 -15.08
CA GLY A 471 -4.82 7.59 -14.97
C GLY A 471 -3.67 7.96 -14.04
N ILE A 472 -3.13 9.20 -14.17
CA ILE A 472 -2.08 9.70 -13.30
C ILE A 472 -2.62 9.99 -11.89
N ILE A 473 -3.79 10.65 -11.76
CA ILE A 473 -4.43 10.86 -10.44
C ILE A 473 -4.58 9.52 -9.68
N THR A 474 -5.05 8.48 -10.38
CA THR A 474 -5.23 7.15 -9.77
C THR A 474 -3.89 6.52 -9.42
N HIS A 475 -2.88 6.68 -10.27
CA HIS A 475 -1.52 6.21 -10.03
C HIS A 475 -0.95 6.81 -8.75
N GLU A 476 -1.03 8.12 -8.58
CA GLU A 476 -0.53 8.80 -7.38
C GLU A 476 -1.27 8.36 -6.11
N PHE A 477 -2.60 8.30 -6.15
CA PHE A 477 -3.36 7.81 -5.00
C PHE A 477 -2.99 6.37 -4.62
N ALA A 478 -2.69 5.53 -5.61
CA ALA A 478 -2.33 4.13 -5.40
C ALA A 478 -0.96 3.95 -4.73
N HIS A 479 -0.03 4.92 -4.79
CA HIS A 479 1.14 4.94 -3.92
C HIS A 479 0.73 5.00 -2.45
N GLY A 480 -0.27 5.82 -2.11
CA GLY A 480 -0.85 5.85 -0.77
C GLY A 480 -1.42 4.50 -0.34
N ILE A 481 -2.17 3.84 -1.22
CA ILE A 481 -2.77 2.53 -0.96
C ILE A 481 -1.68 1.47 -0.72
N SER A 482 -0.74 1.33 -1.64
CA SER A 482 0.29 0.29 -1.58
C SER A 482 1.22 0.46 -0.38
N ASN A 483 1.58 1.70 -0.03
CA ASN A 483 2.39 2.02 1.14
C ASN A 483 1.68 1.74 2.47
N ARG A 484 0.36 1.98 2.57
CA ARG A 484 -0.43 1.72 3.79
C ARG A 484 -0.78 0.23 3.95
N LEU A 485 -1.01 -0.49 2.86
CA LEU A 485 -1.36 -1.92 2.92
C LEU A 485 -0.14 -2.80 3.17
N THR A 486 1.05 -2.46 2.61
CA THR A 486 2.26 -3.27 2.78
C THR A 486 2.86 -3.08 4.16
N GLY A 487 2.86 -4.12 4.97
CA GLY A 487 3.34 -4.08 6.36
C GLY A 487 2.32 -3.49 7.34
N GLY A 488 1.13 -3.11 6.86
CA GLY A 488 0.01 -2.59 7.64
C GLY A 488 0.06 -1.07 7.86
N PRO A 489 -1.05 -0.48 8.30
CA PRO A 489 -1.26 0.97 8.33
C PRO A 489 -0.29 1.75 9.23
N ALA A 490 0.27 1.10 10.24
CA ALA A 490 1.29 1.72 11.11
C ALA A 490 2.67 1.87 10.45
N GLN A 491 2.86 1.31 9.24
CA GLN A 491 4.13 1.31 8.50
C GLN A 491 3.91 1.82 7.08
N SER A 492 4.57 2.90 6.69
CA SER A 492 4.51 3.41 5.31
C SER A 492 5.84 3.33 4.56
N GLY A 493 6.88 2.81 5.20
CA GLY A 493 8.23 2.69 4.63
C GLY A 493 8.58 1.30 4.10
N CYS A 494 7.62 0.37 4.03
CA CYS A 494 7.88 -1.01 3.65
C CYS A 494 8.22 -1.21 2.16
N LEU A 495 7.85 -0.29 1.28
CA LEU A 495 8.19 -0.31 -0.15
C LEU A 495 9.44 0.51 -0.47
N GLY A 496 10.39 0.64 0.47
CA GLY A 496 11.65 1.37 0.28
C GLY A 496 12.84 0.52 -0.18
N ASN A 497 12.64 -0.76 -0.49
CA ASN A 497 13.70 -1.67 -0.94
C ASN A 497 13.96 -1.59 -2.45
N ALA A 498 15.09 -2.15 -2.91
CA ALA A 498 15.50 -2.04 -4.30
C ALA A 498 14.55 -2.74 -5.29
N GLU A 499 13.94 -3.85 -4.89
CA GLU A 499 13.03 -4.66 -5.74
C GLU A 499 11.54 -4.30 -5.55
N GLN A 500 11.23 -3.17 -4.89
CA GLN A 500 9.85 -2.75 -4.63
C GLN A 500 9.02 -2.57 -5.91
N MET A 501 7.71 -2.77 -5.80
CA MET A 501 6.78 -2.81 -6.93
C MET A 501 5.78 -1.64 -6.94
N GLY A 502 6.03 -0.57 -6.16
CA GLY A 502 5.10 0.56 -5.95
C GLY A 502 4.55 1.16 -7.24
N GLU A 503 5.43 1.42 -8.22
CA GLU A 503 5.05 1.93 -9.54
C GLU A 503 4.10 0.99 -10.30
N GLY A 504 4.36 -0.32 -10.18
CA GLY A 504 3.55 -1.33 -10.87
C GLY A 504 2.17 -1.52 -10.24
N TRP A 505 2.06 -1.43 -8.92
CA TRP A 505 0.77 -1.38 -8.23
C TRP A 505 -0.03 -0.16 -8.67
N SER A 506 0.62 1.01 -8.75
CA SER A 506 0.01 2.28 -9.13
C SER A 506 -0.52 2.27 -10.56
N ASP A 507 0.28 1.82 -11.53
CA ASP A 507 -0.15 1.66 -12.91
C ASP A 507 -1.33 0.67 -13.02
N TYR A 508 -1.30 -0.41 -12.25
CA TYR A 508 -2.38 -1.39 -12.26
C TYR A 508 -3.72 -0.79 -11.82
N TYR A 509 -3.75 -0.02 -10.72
CA TYR A 509 -4.96 0.68 -10.30
C TYR A 509 -5.39 1.72 -11.34
N GLY A 510 -4.45 2.44 -11.94
CA GLY A 510 -4.71 3.36 -13.06
C GLY A 510 -5.44 2.66 -14.21
N LEU A 511 -4.95 1.50 -14.65
CA LEU A 511 -5.59 0.70 -15.70
C LEU A 511 -6.97 0.20 -15.28
N MET A 512 -7.10 -0.35 -14.06
CA MET A 512 -8.34 -0.95 -13.58
C MET A 512 -9.47 0.06 -13.45
N TYR A 513 -9.18 1.29 -12.99
CA TYR A 513 -10.19 2.30 -12.73
C TYR A 513 -10.53 3.16 -13.94
N THR A 514 -9.65 3.17 -14.96
CA THR A 514 -9.92 3.87 -16.21
C THR A 514 -10.26 2.93 -17.37
N GLN A 515 -10.43 1.63 -17.12
CA GLN A 515 -10.94 0.70 -18.13
C GLN A 515 -12.46 0.80 -18.25
N ASP A 516 -12.93 0.94 -19.46
CA ASP A 516 -14.36 0.84 -19.79
C ASP A 516 -14.81 -0.63 -19.73
N TRP A 517 -15.12 -1.10 -18.52
CA TRP A 517 -15.55 -2.47 -18.29
C TRP A 517 -16.92 -2.78 -18.92
N ALA A 518 -17.78 -1.77 -19.11
CA ALA A 518 -19.10 -1.95 -19.71
C ALA A 518 -19.02 -2.33 -21.20
N ASN A 519 -18.00 -1.85 -21.89
CA ASN A 519 -17.77 -2.14 -23.31
C ASN A 519 -16.60 -3.13 -23.53
N SER A 520 -16.04 -3.70 -22.46
CA SER A 520 -14.96 -4.68 -22.56
C SER A 520 -15.48 -6.07 -22.94
N THR A 521 -14.70 -6.80 -23.73
CA THR A 521 -14.92 -8.20 -24.12
C THR A 521 -13.78 -9.07 -23.60
N LEU A 522 -13.93 -10.39 -23.64
CA LEU A 522 -12.88 -11.33 -23.19
C LEU A 522 -11.53 -11.14 -23.92
N ASN A 523 -11.56 -10.54 -25.11
CA ASN A 523 -10.37 -10.29 -25.91
C ASN A 523 -9.83 -8.86 -25.79
N THR A 524 -10.44 -7.98 -24.99
CA THR A 524 -10.04 -6.57 -24.90
C THR A 524 -8.59 -6.44 -24.43
N GLY A 525 -8.15 -7.22 -23.44
CA GLY A 525 -6.76 -7.18 -22.95
C GLY A 525 -5.71 -7.51 -23.99
N PHE A 526 -6.07 -8.32 -25.00
CA PHE A 526 -5.19 -8.68 -26.12
C PHE A 526 -5.27 -7.68 -27.28
N ASN A 527 -6.47 -7.17 -27.59
CA ASN A 527 -6.72 -6.37 -28.79
C ASN A 527 -6.61 -4.85 -28.57
N SER A 528 -6.67 -4.40 -27.31
CA SER A 528 -6.71 -2.97 -26.97
C SER A 528 -5.56 -2.57 -26.05
N PRO A 529 -4.36 -2.38 -26.61
CA PRO A 529 -3.21 -1.93 -25.82
C PRO A 529 -3.43 -0.57 -25.19
N ARG A 530 -3.08 -0.41 -23.90
CA ARG A 530 -3.27 0.81 -23.12
C ARG A 530 -1.92 1.49 -22.80
N GLY A 531 -1.81 2.79 -23.14
CA GLY A 531 -0.76 3.66 -22.61
C GLY A 531 -1.20 4.29 -21.29
N ILE A 532 -0.30 4.82 -20.51
CA ILE A 532 -0.56 5.62 -19.32
C ILE A 532 -0.13 7.06 -19.61
N GLY A 533 -0.93 8.06 -19.18
CA GLY A 533 -0.56 9.47 -19.30
C GLY A 533 -0.48 9.98 -20.74
N THR A 534 -1.26 9.43 -21.68
CA THR A 534 -1.22 9.82 -23.09
C THR A 534 -1.62 11.27 -23.31
N TYR A 535 -2.54 11.79 -22.50
CA TYR A 535 -3.01 13.17 -22.61
C TYR A 535 -1.91 14.18 -22.25
N VAL A 536 -1.23 13.96 -21.13
CA VAL A 536 -0.22 14.92 -20.64
C VAL A 536 0.97 15.07 -21.58
N VAL A 537 1.31 14.01 -22.34
CA VAL A 537 2.37 14.06 -23.38
C VAL A 537 1.82 14.40 -24.78
N GLY A 538 0.56 14.85 -24.87
CA GLY A 538 -0.03 15.33 -26.12
C GLY A 538 -0.32 14.25 -27.17
N GLN A 539 -0.42 12.98 -26.77
CA GLN A 539 -0.72 11.86 -27.66
C GLN A 539 -2.23 11.57 -27.72
N THR A 540 -2.64 10.75 -28.68
CA THR A 540 -4.00 10.20 -28.75
C THR A 540 -4.19 9.13 -27.68
N ALA A 541 -5.44 8.73 -27.40
CA ALA A 541 -5.76 7.66 -26.45
C ALA A 541 -5.07 6.31 -26.74
N THR A 542 -4.64 6.08 -27.98
CA THR A 542 -3.92 4.86 -28.38
C THR A 542 -2.40 5.04 -28.39
N GLY A 543 -1.90 6.18 -27.90
CA GLY A 543 -0.48 6.49 -27.81
C GLY A 543 0.28 5.57 -26.85
N LEU A 544 1.59 5.72 -26.86
CA LEU A 544 2.47 5.01 -25.94
C LEU A 544 2.32 5.53 -24.49
N GLY A 545 2.09 6.84 -24.34
CA GLY A 545 2.09 7.52 -23.06
C GLY A 545 3.50 7.69 -22.50
N ILE A 546 3.62 7.60 -21.20
CA ILE A 546 4.83 7.83 -20.41
C ILE A 546 5.59 6.55 -20.04
N ARG A 547 5.15 5.39 -20.51
CA ARG A 547 5.83 4.11 -20.30
C ARG A 547 6.59 3.67 -21.55
N SER A 548 7.51 2.74 -21.41
CA SER A 548 8.32 2.25 -22.52
C SER A 548 7.53 1.32 -23.46
N GLN A 549 6.46 0.69 -22.97
CA GLN A 549 5.55 -0.16 -23.73
C GLN A 549 4.12 0.02 -23.24
N ARG A 550 3.14 -0.11 -24.16
CA ARG A 550 1.72 -0.12 -23.77
C ARG A 550 1.38 -1.42 -23.05
N TYR A 551 0.53 -1.36 -22.05
CA TYR A 551 0.03 -2.55 -21.35
C TYR A 551 -0.92 -3.34 -22.24
N CYS A 552 -0.60 -4.62 -22.43
CA CYS A 552 -1.31 -5.54 -23.31
C CYS A 552 -0.95 -6.98 -22.98
N THR A 553 -1.91 -7.90 -23.10
CA THR A 553 -1.63 -9.33 -22.94
C THR A 553 -0.98 -9.94 -24.19
N ASN A 554 -0.97 -9.22 -25.32
CA ASN A 554 -0.21 -9.62 -26.50
C ASN A 554 1.29 -9.41 -26.29
N PHE A 555 2.04 -10.51 -26.21
CA PHE A 555 3.49 -10.47 -25.95
C PHE A 555 4.29 -9.74 -27.04
N SER A 556 3.75 -9.64 -28.26
CA SER A 556 4.36 -8.85 -29.34
C SER A 556 4.24 -7.33 -29.10
N VAL A 557 3.34 -6.88 -28.23
CA VAL A 557 3.14 -5.47 -27.88
C VAL A 557 3.81 -5.14 -26.57
N ASN A 558 3.74 -6.03 -25.58
CA ASN A 558 4.40 -5.89 -24.29
C ASN A 558 5.12 -7.19 -23.93
N ASN A 559 6.43 -7.18 -24.08
CA ASN A 559 7.31 -8.32 -23.84
C ASN A 559 8.17 -8.16 -22.57
N LYS A 560 7.79 -7.24 -21.68
CA LYS A 560 8.46 -7.06 -20.40
C LYS A 560 8.42 -8.35 -19.58
N VAL A 561 9.59 -8.77 -19.06
CA VAL A 561 9.74 -9.99 -18.27
C VAL A 561 10.68 -9.76 -17.09
N TYR A 562 10.46 -10.52 -16.06
CA TYR A 562 11.36 -10.69 -14.94
C TYR A 562 12.59 -11.48 -15.43
N GLY A 563 13.77 -10.96 -15.22
CA GLY A 563 15.02 -11.54 -15.71
C GLY A 563 16.05 -11.68 -14.57
N THR A 564 17.27 -12.09 -14.91
CA THR A 564 18.39 -12.17 -13.97
C THR A 564 18.86 -10.81 -13.48
N THR A 565 18.47 -9.76 -14.16
CA THR A 565 18.63 -8.35 -13.76
C THR A 565 17.35 -7.62 -14.11
N ILE A 566 16.74 -7.02 -13.12
CA ILE A 566 15.60 -6.10 -13.32
C ILE A 566 16.11 -4.67 -13.30
N SER A 567 15.38 -3.76 -13.92
CA SER A 567 15.81 -2.35 -13.97
C SER A 567 15.98 -1.76 -12.58
N ALA A 568 17.08 -1.09 -12.33
CA ALA A 568 17.28 -0.27 -11.14
C ALA A 568 16.35 0.95 -11.12
N GLN A 569 15.91 1.42 -12.30
CA GLN A 569 14.93 2.50 -12.42
C GLN A 569 13.53 1.96 -12.09
N GLN A 570 12.89 2.58 -11.10
CA GLN A 570 11.65 2.06 -10.47
C GLN A 570 10.46 1.93 -11.45
N HIS A 571 10.28 2.88 -12.39
CA HIS A 571 9.19 2.83 -13.38
C HIS A 571 9.36 1.64 -14.33
N ASN A 572 10.57 1.44 -14.90
CA ASN A 572 10.83 0.31 -15.79
C ASN A 572 10.63 -1.05 -15.07
N ARG A 573 10.95 -1.11 -13.79
CA ARG A 573 10.70 -2.27 -12.94
C ARG A 573 9.19 -2.44 -12.69
N GLY A 574 8.49 -1.35 -12.38
CA GLY A 574 7.04 -1.31 -12.21
C GLY A 574 6.28 -1.77 -13.46
N GLU A 575 6.79 -1.45 -14.68
CA GLU A 575 6.18 -1.93 -15.92
C GLU A 575 6.12 -3.46 -16.02
N ILE A 576 7.14 -4.18 -15.51
CA ILE A 576 7.13 -5.66 -15.48
C ILE A 576 6.01 -6.14 -14.55
N TRP A 577 5.91 -5.54 -13.37
CA TRP A 577 4.92 -5.91 -12.38
C TRP A 577 3.49 -5.66 -12.86
N CYS A 578 3.19 -4.45 -13.34
CA CYS A 578 1.88 -4.12 -13.87
C CYS A 578 1.50 -4.97 -15.08
N ALA A 579 2.42 -5.23 -16.01
CA ALA A 579 2.17 -6.12 -17.15
C ALA A 579 1.81 -7.54 -16.70
N THR A 580 2.42 -8.03 -15.62
CA THR A 580 2.09 -9.34 -15.02
C THR A 580 0.70 -9.34 -14.42
N LEU A 581 0.35 -8.31 -13.64
CA LEU A 581 -0.98 -8.17 -13.05
C LEU A 581 -2.07 -7.99 -14.10
N TRP A 582 -1.75 -7.30 -15.21
CA TRP A 582 -2.67 -7.15 -16.34
C TRP A 582 -2.89 -8.49 -17.04
N ASP A 583 -1.84 -9.29 -17.27
CA ASP A 583 -1.98 -10.67 -17.79
C ASP A 583 -2.82 -11.52 -16.82
N MET A 584 -2.59 -11.43 -15.52
CA MET A 584 -3.34 -12.16 -14.49
C MET A 584 -4.84 -11.79 -14.54
N THR A 585 -5.15 -10.51 -14.61
CA THR A 585 -6.53 -10.04 -14.68
C THR A 585 -7.26 -10.64 -15.85
N TRP A 586 -6.68 -10.61 -17.04
CA TRP A 586 -7.31 -11.16 -18.25
C TRP A 586 -7.34 -12.70 -18.29
N ASN A 587 -6.36 -13.35 -17.64
CA ASN A 587 -6.41 -14.80 -17.46
C ASN A 587 -7.57 -15.22 -16.54
N ILE A 588 -7.80 -14.48 -15.45
CA ILE A 588 -8.94 -14.72 -14.54
C ILE A 588 -10.26 -14.41 -15.25
N ILE A 589 -10.35 -13.30 -16.01
CA ILE A 589 -11.52 -12.96 -16.83
C ILE A 589 -11.83 -14.09 -17.81
N ASN A 590 -10.84 -14.63 -18.51
CA ASN A 590 -11.02 -15.72 -19.46
C ASN A 590 -11.40 -17.05 -18.78
N GLN A 591 -10.83 -17.32 -17.61
CA GLN A 591 -11.19 -18.51 -16.81
C GLN A 591 -12.64 -18.44 -16.32
N VAL A 592 -13.06 -17.29 -15.82
CA VAL A 592 -14.42 -17.06 -15.30
C VAL A 592 -15.44 -16.93 -16.43
N GLY A 593 -15.01 -16.39 -17.58
CA GLY A 593 -15.84 -16.19 -18.77
C GLY A 593 -16.77 -14.97 -18.70
N THR A 594 -16.65 -14.13 -17.66
CA THR A 594 -17.49 -12.95 -17.45
C THR A 594 -16.69 -11.75 -16.97
N ILE A 595 -17.17 -10.56 -17.34
CA ILE A 595 -16.69 -9.26 -16.90
C ILE A 595 -17.82 -8.58 -16.13
N ASN A 596 -17.55 -8.03 -14.95
CA ASN A 596 -18.49 -7.15 -14.28
C ASN A 596 -18.37 -5.74 -14.87
N SER A 597 -19.45 -5.25 -15.47
CA SER A 597 -19.49 -3.91 -16.08
C SER A 597 -19.38 -2.77 -15.07
N ASN A 598 -19.76 -3.02 -13.81
CA ASN A 598 -19.72 -2.07 -12.71
C ASN A 598 -18.73 -2.54 -11.64
N ILE A 599 -17.55 -1.95 -11.56
CA ILE A 599 -16.55 -2.30 -10.53
C ILE A 599 -16.87 -1.75 -9.13
N PHE A 600 -17.88 -0.87 -8.96
CA PHE A 600 -18.42 -0.54 -7.64
C PHE A 600 -19.22 -1.69 -7.03
N ASP A 601 -19.58 -2.70 -7.80
CA ASP A 601 -20.07 -3.95 -7.24
C ASP A 601 -18.91 -4.88 -6.87
N ALA A 602 -18.29 -4.61 -5.75
CA ALA A 602 -17.19 -5.44 -5.25
C ALA A 602 -17.62 -6.87 -4.86
N ASN A 603 -18.91 -7.18 -4.80
CA ASN A 603 -19.42 -8.54 -4.63
C ASN A 603 -19.71 -9.26 -5.94
N GLY A 604 -19.47 -8.57 -7.07
CA GLY A 604 -19.60 -9.15 -8.40
C GLY A 604 -18.67 -10.34 -8.63
N THR A 605 -19.09 -11.25 -9.50
CA THR A 605 -18.37 -12.49 -9.82
C THR A 605 -17.58 -12.42 -11.12
N GLY A 606 -17.49 -11.24 -11.75
CA GLY A 606 -16.66 -11.04 -12.93
C GLY A 606 -15.19 -11.13 -12.63
N GLY A 607 -14.41 -11.66 -13.57
CA GLY A 607 -12.98 -11.89 -13.37
C GLY A 607 -12.18 -10.62 -13.07
N ASN A 608 -12.62 -9.46 -13.53
CA ASN A 608 -12.02 -8.17 -13.23
C ASN A 608 -12.19 -7.77 -11.75
N VAL A 609 -13.36 -8.01 -11.16
CA VAL A 609 -13.62 -7.78 -9.73
C VAL A 609 -12.81 -8.74 -8.86
N ILE A 610 -12.75 -10.01 -9.26
CA ILE A 610 -11.93 -11.03 -8.59
C ILE A 610 -10.45 -10.62 -8.58
N ALA A 611 -9.91 -10.24 -9.75
CA ALA A 611 -8.51 -9.83 -9.86
C ALA A 611 -8.18 -8.61 -9.00
N LEU A 612 -9.05 -7.60 -8.98
CA LEU A 612 -8.85 -6.40 -8.15
C LEU A 612 -8.84 -6.72 -6.65
N LYS A 613 -9.74 -7.62 -6.19
CA LYS A 613 -9.71 -8.12 -4.81
C LYS A 613 -8.40 -8.85 -4.48
N LEU A 614 -7.97 -9.75 -5.36
CA LEU A 614 -6.74 -10.52 -5.16
C LEU A 614 -5.51 -9.62 -5.04
N VAL A 615 -5.45 -8.57 -5.86
CA VAL A 615 -4.35 -7.58 -5.80
C VAL A 615 -4.38 -6.81 -4.49
N THR A 616 -5.55 -6.30 -4.09
CA THR A 616 -5.69 -5.52 -2.85
C THR A 616 -5.36 -6.37 -1.62
N GLU A 617 -5.88 -7.59 -1.54
CA GLU A 617 -5.58 -8.51 -0.42
C GLU A 617 -4.13 -9.00 -0.45
N GLY A 618 -3.55 -9.23 -1.64
CA GLY A 618 -2.14 -9.58 -1.78
C GLY A 618 -1.20 -8.56 -1.15
N MET A 619 -1.47 -7.26 -1.33
CA MET A 619 -0.67 -6.20 -0.70
C MET A 619 -0.73 -6.24 0.84
N LYS A 620 -1.87 -6.62 1.44
CA LYS A 620 -1.99 -6.76 2.90
C LYS A 620 -1.20 -7.95 3.45
N LEU A 621 -1.03 -9.01 2.63
CA LEU A 621 -0.41 -10.27 3.02
C LEU A 621 1.09 -10.33 2.73
N GLN A 622 1.62 -9.47 1.85
CA GLN A 622 3.04 -9.47 1.52
C GLN A 622 3.92 -8.99 2.70
N PRO A 623 5.19 -9.40 2.77
CA PRO A 623 6.10 -8.94 3.81
C PRO A 623 6.44 -7.45 3.67
N CYS A 624 7.00 -6.86 4.72
CA CYS A 624 7.71 -5.59 4.60
C CYS A 624 8.99 -5.75 3.77
N SER A 625 9.30 -4.81 2.90
CA SER A 625 10.39 -4.86 1.91
C SER A 625 10.26 -6.06 0.94
N PRO A 626 9.11 -6.23 0.26
CA PRO A 626 8.85 -7.37 -0.60
C PRO A 626 9.65 -7.30 -1.91
N GLY A 627 10.04 -8.47 -2.42
CA GLY A 627 10.43 -8.64 -3.83
C GLY A 627 9.25 -9.14 -4.68
N PHE A 628 9.49 -9.35 -5.97
CA PHE A 628 8.47 -9.77 -6.93
C PHE A 628 7.87 -11.15 -6.59
N ILE A 629 8.69 -12.07 -6.09
CA ILE A 629 8.22 -13.41 -5.74
C ILE A 629 7.38 -13.37 -4.45
N ASP A 630 7.73 -12.53 -3.48
CA ASP A 630 6.90 -12.27 -2.30
C ASP A 630 5.52 -11.74 -2.68
N GLY A 631 5.46 -10.78 -3.61
CA GLY A 631 4.19 -10.23 -4.12
C GLY A 631 3.35 -11.28 -4.85
N ARG A 632 3.98 -12.12 -5.71
CA ARG A 632 3.31 -13.26 -6.35
C ARG A 632 2.69 -14.21 -5.32
N ASP A 633 3.49 -14.61 -4.35
CA ASP A 633 3.08 -15.61 -3.36
C ASP A 633 1.98 -15.05 -2.43
N ALA A 634 2.01 -13.75 -2.14
CA ALA A 634 0.95 -13.08 -1.40
C ALA A 634 -0.39 -13.05 -2.18
N ILE A 635 -0.36 -12.85 -3.51
CA ILE A 635 -1.56 -12.92 -4.36
C ILE A 635 -2.10 -14.35 -4.42
N LEU A 636 -1.24 -15.37 -4.55
CA LEU A 636 -1.64 -16.77 -4.50
C LEU A 636 -2.27 -17.13 -3.14
N GLN A 637 -1.74 -16.55 -2.06
CA GLN A 637 -2.26 -16.73 -0.72
C GLN A 637 -3.63 -16.02 -0.54
N ALA A 638 -3.81 -14.84 -1.14
CA ALA A 638 -5.10 -14.16 -1.21
C ALA A 638 -6.15 -15.03 -1.93
N ASP A 639 -5.80 -15.66 -3.05
CA ASP A 639 -6.70 -16.59 -3.76
C ASP A 639 -7.09 -17.79 -2.90
N GLN A 640 -6.14 -18.37 -2.16
CA GLN A 640 -6.42 -19.46 -1.23
C GLN A 640 -7.39 -19.04 -0.13
N ILE A 641 -7.26 -17.83 0.42
CA ILE A 641 -8.10 -17.33 1.52
C ILE A 641 -9.50 -16.95 1.03
N LEU A 642 -9.59 -16.24 -0.10
CA LEU A 642 -10.84 -15.69 -0.64
C LEU A 642 -11.64 -16.72 -1.43
N TYR A 643 -10.96 -17.55 -2.21
CA TYR A 643 -11.58 -18.41 -3.24
C TYR A 643 -11.17 -19.88 -3.14
N GLY A 644 -10.41 -20.30 -2.10
CA GLY A 644 -9.95 -21.66 -1.91
C GLY A 644 -9.00 -22.16 -3.00
N GLY A 645 -8.26 -21.23 -3.65
CA GLY A 645 -7.33 -21.55 -4.73
C GLY A 645 -7.98 -21.69 -6.11
N ALA A 646 -9.22 -21.23 -6.28
CA ALA A 646 -9.97 -21.43 -7.53
C ALA A 646 -9.31 -20.79 -8.76
N HIS A 647 -8.46 -19.77 -8.57
CA HIS A 647 -7.82 -19.03 -9.66
C HIS A 647 -6.31 -19.24 -9.74
N ILE A 648 -5.76 -20.17 -8.94
CA ILE A 648 -4.31 -20.42 -8.82
C ILE A 648 -3.64 -20.63 -10.18
N CYS A 649 -4.29 -21.32 -11.13
CA CYS A 649 -3.69 -21.62 -12.43
C CYS A 649 -3.70 -20.40 -13.38
N ALA A 650 -4.72 -19.57 -13.34
CA ALA A 650 -4.77 -18.32 -14.09
C ALA A 650 -3.70 -17.33 -13.59
N ILE A 651 -3.52 -17.26 -12.26
CA ILE A 651 -2.47 -16.47 -11.62
C ILE A 651 -1.09 -16.99 -12.01
N ARG A 652 -0.80 -18.27 -11.75
CA ARG A 652 0.50 -18.88 -12.07
C ARG A 652 0.89 -18.76 -13.53
N GLU A 653 -0.08 -18.86 -14.46
CA GLU A 653 0.19 -18.71 -15.89
C GLU A 653 0.65 -17.30 -16.24
N ALA A 654 0.04 -16.25 -15.65
CA ALA A 654 0.45 -14.88 -15.86
C ALA A 654 1.89 -14.65 -15.36
N PHE A 655 2.19 -15.11 -14.15
CA PHE A 655 3.52 -14.98 -13.57
C PHE A 655 4.58 -15.78 -14.31
N ARG A 656 4.27 -17.05 -14.68
CA ARG A 656 5.13 -17.90 -15.53
C ARG A 656 5.46 -17.21 -16.86
N LYS A 657 4.46 -16.68 -17.54
CA LYS A 657 4.63 -15.97 -18.82
C LYS A 657 5.63 -14.83 -18.71
N ARG A 658 5.69 -14.18 -17.55
CA ARG A 658 6.58 -13.05 -17.28
C ARG A 658 7.87 -13.43 -16.55
N GLY A 659 8.23 -14.71 -16.49
CA GLY A 659 9.50 -15.17 -15.89
C GLY A 659 9.47 -15.39 -14.39
N MET A 660 8.30 -15.31 -13.77
CA MET A 660 8.07 -15.55 -12.34
C MET A 660 7.35 -16.89 -12.11
N GLY A 661 7.80 -17.93 -12.79
CA GLY A 661 7.26 -19.30 -12.65
C GLY A 661 7.51 -19.91 -11.27
N ALA A 662 7.23 -21.20 -11.17
CA ALA A 662 7.22 -21.91 -9.88
C ALA A 662 8.59 -21.97 -9.19
N LEU A 663 9.67 -21.98 -9.95
CA LEU A 663 11.05 -22.08 -9.47
C LEU A 663 11.82 -20.75 -9.52
N ALA A 664 11.14 -19.67 -9.87
CA ALA A 664 11.75 -18.34 -9.86
C ALA A 664 12.18 -17.93 -8.44
N SER A 665 13.32 -17.25 -8.35
CA SER A 665 13.82 -16.70 -7.09
C SER A 665 14.10 -15.20 -7.25
N GLN A 666 13.74 -14.43 -6.23
CA GLN A 666 14.07 -12.99 -6.20
C GLN A 666 15.46 -12.70 -5.63
N GLY A 667 16.13 -13.71 -5.03
CA GLY A 667 17.38 -13.42 -4.30
C GLY A 667 17.12 -12.51 -3.09
N SER A 668 17.88 -11.45 -2.97
CA SER A 668 17.68 -10.40 -1.97
C SER A 668 16.74 -9.33 -2.52
N SER A 669 15.65 -9.01 -1.82
CA SER A 669 14.76 -7.89 -2.18
C SER A 669 15.47 -6.51 -2.14
N GLY A 670 16.67 -6.45 -1.58
CA GLY A 670 17.57 -5.30 -1.61
C GLY A 670 18.46 -5.23 -2.86
N SER A 671 18.33 -6.17 -3.81
CA SER A 671 19.13 -6.28 -5.04
C SER A 671 18.25 -6.26 -6.28
N THR A 672 18.79 -5.80 -7.40
CA THR A 672 18.14 -5.87 -8.72
C THR A 672 18.96 -6.71 -9.72
N THR A 673 19.93 -7.51 -9.24
CA THR A 673 20.90 -8.21 -10.09
C THR A 673 21.15 -9.67 -9.70
N ASP A 674 20.35 -10.22 -8.78
CA ASP A 674 20.51 -11.59 -8.27
C ASP A 674 19.24 -12.47 -8.46
N GLN A 675 18.34 -12.03 -9.33
CA GLN A 675 17.11 -12.72 -9.66
C GLN A 675 17.38 -13.97 -10.51
N ILE A 676 16.57 -15.01 -10.29
CA ILE A 676 16.57 -16.22 -11.12
C ILE A 676 15.18 -16.36 -11.74
N PRO A 677 15.02 -16.04 -13.03
CA PRO A 677 13.75 -16.21 -13.72
C PRO A 677 13.44 -17.68 -13.97
N ASP A 678 12.16 -18.02 -13.97
CA ASP A 678 11.65 -19.32 -14.34
C ASP A 678 10.34 -19.21 -15.13
N TYR A 679 10.17 -20.07 -16.12
CA TYR A 679 9.01 -20.07 -17.00
C TYR A 679 8.19 -21.37 -16.86
N SER A 680 8.33 -22.11 -15.75
CA SER A 680 7.57 -23.33 -15.47
C SER A 680 6.32 -23.06 -14.63
N LEU A 681 5.28 -23.88 -14.81
CA LEU A 681 4.09 -23.91 -13.95
C LEU A 681 4.29 -24.73 -12.66
N GLY A 682 5.45 -25.30 -12.50
CA GLY A 682 5.82 -26.23 -11.46
C GLY A 682 6.07 -27.62 -12.07
N SER A 683 7.17 -28.24 -11.66
CA SER A 683 7.52 -29.60 -12.00
C SER A 683 6.89 -30.56 -11.01
N ALA A 684 6.88 -31.85 -11.37
CA ALA A 684 6.63 -32.92 -10.39
C ALA A 684 7.74 -32.86 -9.33
N THR A 685 7.36 -33.02 -8.08
CA THR A 685 8.30 -33.26 -6.99
C THR A 685 8.46 -34.73 -6.78
N LEU A 686 9.70 -35.17 -6.54
CA LEU A 686 10.03 -36.56 -6.16
C LEU A 686 10.51 -36.55 -4.71
N GLN A 687 9.82 -37.32 -3.87
CA GLN A 687 10.24 -37.56 -2.51
C GLN A 687 10.56 -39.07 -2.36
N LEU A 688 11.82 -39.41 -2.07
CA LEU A 688 12.24 -40.78 -1.75
C LEU A 688 12.19 -40.97 -0.24
N THR A 689 11.52 -42.01 0.20
CA THR A 689 11.48 -42.45 1.59
C THR A 689 11.75 -43.96 1.68
N GLN A 690 12.21 -44.44 2.84
CA GLN A 690 12.40 -45.84 3.15
C GLN A 690 11.64 -46.20 4.41
N ASN A 691 11.17 -47.46 4.50
CA ASN A 691 10.33 -47.94 5.60
C ASN A 691 11.10 -48.08 6.93
N VAL A 692 12.41 -48.22 6.89
CA VAL A 692 13.30 -48.40 8.04
C VAL A 692 14.62 -47.66 7.82
N ALA A 693 15.19 -47.08 8.86
CA ALA A 693 16.46 -46.34 8.77
C ALA A 693 17.69 -47.25 8.61
N GLN A 694 17.64 -48.45 9.21
CA GLN A 694 18.69 -49.46 9.16
C GLN A 694 18.07 -50.84 9.20
N VAL A 695 18.64 -51.81 8.47
CA VAL A 695 18.27 -53.19 8.50
C VAL A 695 19.51 -54.09 8.52
N PRO A 696 19.48 -55.26 9.19
CA PRO A 696 20.51 -56.27 9.09
C PRO A 696 20.65 -56.80 7.66
N GLU A 697 21.81 -57.39 7.37
CA GLU A 697 22.05 -58.18 6.16
C GLU A 697 21.02 -59.27 5.98
N GLY A 698 20.62 -59.53 4.74
CA GLY A 698 19.58 -60.50 4.39
C GLY A 698 18.15 -60.05 4.62
N GLN A 699 17.94 -58.87 5.18
CA GLN A 699 16.61 -58.26 5.37
C GLN A 699 16.21 -57.33 4.22
N ASN A 700 14.90 -57.09 4.12
CA ASN A 700 14.33 -56.26 3.06
C ASN A 700 14.18 -54.80 3.50
N ILE A 701 14.50 -53.88 2.59
CA ILE A 701 14.15 -52.48 2.64
C ILE A 701 13.14 -52.17 1.55
N THR A 702 12.08 -51.45 1.90
CA THR A 702 11.11 -50.95 0.94
C THR A 702 11.30 -49.43 0.76
N TYR A 703 11.49 -49.02 -0.47
CA TYR A 703 11.58 -47.64 -0.90
C TYR A 703 10.25 -47.17 -1.48
N THR A 704 9.86 -45.98 -1.15
CA THR A 704 8.69 -45.30 -1.71
C THR A 704 9.13 -44.02 -2.40
N ASN A 705 8.95 -43.95 -3.70
CA ASN A 705 9.13 -42.80 -4.54
C ASN A 705 7.77 -42.13 -4.69
N ARG A 706 7.51 -41.05 -3.93
CA ARG A 706 6.29 -40.26 -4.04
C ARG A 706 6.49 -39.18 -5.07
N ILE A 707 5.65 -39.15 -6.12
CA ILE A 707 5.59 -38.13 -7.13
C ILE A 707 4.34 -37.29 -6.89
N THR A 708 4.50 -35.97 -6.79
CA THR A 708 3.39 -35.02 -6.74
C THR A 708 3.53 -34.07 -7.90
N VAL A 709 2.51 -33.96 -8.75
CA VAL A 709 2.45 -33.00 -9.86
C VAL A 709 1.86 -31.68 -9.36
N GLY A 710 2.42 -30.57 -9.79
CA GLY A 710 1.90 -29.25 -9.46
C GLY A 710 0.44 -29.06 -9.93
N GLU A 711 -0.32 -28.23 -9.19
CA GLU A 711 -1.77 -28.07 -9.39
C GLU A 711 -2.17 -27.58 -10.79
N CYS A 712 -1.27 -26.90 -11.51
CA CYS A 712 -1.54 -26.28 -12.82
C CYS A 712 -0.81 -26.94 -13.98
N GLY A 713 -0.07 -28.01 -13.74
CA GLY A 713 0.70 -28.73 -14.76
C GLY A 713 0.32 -30.19 -14.80
N GLY A 714 0.07 -30.73 -15.96
CA GLY A 714 -0.02 -32.19 -16.17
C GLY A 714 1.30 -32.71 -16.72
N ILE A 715 1.76 -33.84 -16.22
CA ILE A 715 2.87 -34.60 -16.82
C ILE A 715 2.26 -35.82 -17.47
N SER A 716 2.32 -35.87 -18.77
CA SER A 716 1.93 -37.08 -19.49
C SER A 716 3.16 -37.84 -19.91
N ASN A 717 3.22 -39.14 -19.52
CA ASN A 717 4.14 -40.14 -20.04
C ASN A 717 5.65 -39.89 -19.85
N PHE A 718 6.13 -39.98 -18.63
CA PHE A 718 7.57 -40.19 -18.37
C PHE A 718 7.82 -41.51 -17.64
N THR A 719 9.05 -41.94 -17.60
CA THR A 719 9.47 -43.14 -16.85
C THR A 719 10.31 -42.69 -15.66
N LEU A 720 9.83 -42.99 -14.45
CA LEU A 720 10.63 -42.92 -13.23
C LEU A 720 11.63 -44.08 -13.23
N THR A 721 12.90 -43.81 -12.97
CA THR A 721 13.94 -44.82 -12.87
C THR A 721 14.72 -44.68 -11.59
N ASP A 722 15.05 -45.85 -10.98
CA ASP A 722 15.90 -45.94 -9.80
C ASP A 722 17.01 -46.97 -10.08
N THR A 723 18.28 -46.60 -9.89
CA THR A 723 19.42 -47.47 -10.13
C THR A 723 19.87 -48.10 -8.82
N LEU A 724 19.75 -49.43 -8.73
CA LEU A 724 20.09 -50.18 -7.52
C LEU A 724 21.61 -50.27 -7.34
N PRO A 725 22.13 -50.00 -6.12
CA PRO A 725 23.54 -50.19 -5.82
C PRO A 725 23.91 -51.71 -5.78
N ASN A 726 25.21 -51.99 -5.91
CA ASN A 726 25.69 -53.39 -6.02
C ASN A 726 25.46 -54.21 -4.75
N ASN A 727 25.28 -53.59 -3.61
CA ASN A 727 25.13 -54.25 -2.31
C ASN A 727 23.67 -54.64 -1.97
N VAL A 728 22.76 -54.55 -2.93
CA VAL A 728 21.36 -54.98 -2.75
C VAL A 728 20.93 -55.92 -3.90
N THR A 729 19.95 -56.77 -3.61
CA THR A 729 19.28 -57.61 -4.59
C THR A 729 17.83 -57.17 -4.74
N TYR A 730 17.37 -56.98 -6.00
CA TYR A 730 15.97 -56.66 -6.27
C TYR A 730 15.02 -57.76 -5.80
N VAL A 731 13.93 -57.33 -5.13
CA VAL A 731 12.91 -58.27 -4.63
C VAL A 731 11.60 -58.10 -5.38
N SER A 732 11.07 -56.85 -5.40
CA SER A 732 9.77 -56.63 -6.02
C SER A 732 9.53 -55.13 -6.30
N GLY A 733 8.51 -54.81 -7.12
CA GLY A 733 8.01 -53.46 -7.43
C GLY A 733 8.61 -52.85 -8.69
N GLY A 734 7.75 -52.35 -9.57
CA GLY A 734 8.16 -51.79 -10.88
C GLY A 734 8.66 -52.85 -11.86
N THR A 735 9.25 -52.39 -12.96
CA THR A 735 9.93 -53.24 -13.94
C THR A 735 11.44 -53.18 -13.73
N TYR A 736 12.05 -54.34 -13.39
CA TYR A 736 13.49 -54.43 -13.11
C TYR A 736 14.26 -54.91 -14.32
N ASN A 737 15.28 -54.19 -14.69
CA ASN A 737 16.29 -54.62 -15.69
C ASN A 737 17.57 -55.02 -14.97
N SER A 738 17.86 -56.35 -14.99
CA SER A 738 19.04 -56.90 -14.31
C SER A 738 20.39 -56.54 -14.96
N THR A 739 20.41 -56.17 -16.24
CA THR A 739 21.64 -55.81 -16.95
C THR A 739 22.23 -54.50 -16.46
N ASN A 740 21.38 -53.48 -16.27
CA ASN A 740 21.80 -52.17 -15.79
C ASN A 740 21.36 -51.87 -14.37
N ARG A 741 20.72 -52.85 -13.69
CA ARG A 741 20.23 -52.77 -12.31
C ARG A 741 19.22 -51.62 -12.07
N VAL A 742 18.38 -51.31 -13.05
CA VAL A 742 17.40 -50.20 -13.00
C VAL A 742 16.01 -50.76 -12.75
N VAL A 743 15.33 -50.22 -11.74
CA VAL A 743 13.88 -50.37 -11.54
C VAL A 743 13.18 -49.21 -12.23
N SER A 744 12.16 -49.45 -13.01
CA SER A 744 11.42 -48.42 -13.75
C SER A 744 9.91 -48.53 -13.55
N PHE A 745 9.27 -47.35 -13.53
CA PHE A 745 7.82 -47.22 -13.44
C PHE A 745 7.33 -46.25 -14.52
N PRO A 746 6.32 -46.61 -15.32
CA PRO A 746 5.63 -45.67 -16.15
C PRO A 746 4.80 -44.73 -15.27
N VAL A 747 4.94 -43.43 -15.48
CA VAL A 747 4.22 -42.40 -14.73
C VAL A 747 3.31 -41.65 -15.68
N THR A 748 2.02 -41.58 -15.33
CA THR A 748 1.01 -40.74 -15.99
C THR A 748 0.16 -40.10 -14.90
N LEU A 749 0.40 -38.85 -14.61
CA LEU A 749 -0.30 -38.08 -13.58
C LEU A 749 -0.83 -36.77 -14.15
N GLY A 750 -2.04 -36.39 -13.76
CA GLY A 750 -2.63 -35.13 -14.03
C GLY A 750 -2.23 -34.04 -12.99
N ALA A 751 -2.67 -32.84 -13.22
CA ALA A 751 -2.45 -31.72 -12.31
C ALA A 751 -2.92 -32.01 -10.89
N GLY A 752 -2.13 -31.66 -9.88
CA GLY A 752 -2.43 -31.84 -8.46
C GLY A 752 -2.40 -33.32 -7.96
N GLN A 753 -2.15 -34.27 -8.84
CA GLN A 753 -2.17 -35.70 -8.44
C GLN A 753 -0.87 -36.10 -7.75
N THR A 754 -1.01 -36.99 -6.77
CA THR A 754 0.10 -37.63 -6.05
C THR A 754 -0.02 -39.14 -6.19
N GLN A 755 1.10 -39.82 -6.45
CA GLN A 755 1.17 -41.26 -6.50
C GLN A 755 2.50 -41.80 -5.96
N ASP A 756 2.40 -42.90 -5.23
CA ASP A 756 3.55 -43.60 -4.69
C ASP A 756 3.95 -44.76 -5.63
N TYR A 757 5.25 -44.86 -5.92
CA TYR A 757 5.88 -45.92 -6.70
C TYR A 757 6.84 -46.67 -5.78
N ILE A 758 6.48 -47.93 -5.47
CA ILE A 758 7.13 -48.66 -4.39
C ILE A 758 7.93 -49.81 -4.98
N PHE A 759 9.16 -50.00 -4.49
CA PHE A 759 9.96 -51.17 -4.76
C PHE A 759 10.68 -51.69 -3.49
N THR A 760 11.04 -52.95 -3.46
CA THR A 760 11.72 -53.62 -2.34
C THR A 760 13.01 -54.22 -2.82
N VAL A 761 14.06 -54.08 -2.02
CA VAL A 761 15.35 -54.74 -2.19
C VAL A 761 15.74 -55.48 -0.92
N GLN A 762 16.58 -56.49 -1.06
CA GLN A 762 17.22 -57.20 0.04
C GLN A 762 18.68 -56.75 0.17
N ILE A 763 19.13 -56.50 1.38
CA ILE A 763 20.55 -56.21 1.65
C ILE A 763 21.35 -57.47 1.50
N ASN A 764 22.39 -57.42 0.67
CA ASN A 764 23.27 -58.57 0.44
C ASN A 764 24.16 -58.83 1.67
N ASN A 765 24.55 -60.09 1.89
CA ASN A 765 25.53 -60.43 2.91
C ASN A 765 26.90 -59.78 2.57
N GLY A 766 27.53 -59.15 3.52
CA GLY A 766 28.79 -58.43 3.30
C GLY A 766 28.63 -57.01 2.69
N ALA A 767 27.44 -56.45 2.74
CA ALA A 767 27.12 -55.08 2.25
C ALA A 767 27.50 -53.99 3.27
N TYR A 768 28.78 -53.73 3.44
CA TYR A 768 29.28 -52.65 4.30
C TYR A 768 29.65 -51.42 3.48
#